data_dff79d3e8015681638de63779fd26acd
#
_entry.id   dff79d3e8015681638de63779fd26acd
#
_cell.length_a   1.000
_cell.length_b   1.000
_cell.length_c   1.000
_cell.angle_alpha   90.00
_cell.angle_beta   90.00
_cell.angle_gamma   90.00
#
_symmetry.space_group_name_H-M   'P 1'
#
loop_
_entity.id
_entity.type
_entity.pdbx_description
1 polymer ?
#
loop_
_entity_poly.entity_id
_entity_poly.type
_entity_poly.pdbx_seq_one_letter_code
_entity_poly.pdbx_strand_id
1 'polypeptide(L)'
;ACLDATKALGLDVVDTYVPWSAHERAPGVFDFGSHDPKLDVAHFVRLAAEKGLRVIVRPGPHINAELTHFGIPERVVWDPACQARSPRGNPVMLPMLPVAFPVPSYASEVFLDEASRFFRALGEVLAPLVHPRGPIVMIQVDNEGALYFRDGAYDQDYHPDAIALYRQFLRDKYKSLDDLAAAYGHDPSGADAPRFGDIAPPTRFDAESPTDLVRHVDWAEFHEVLLAKAMQRFANALTDAGFTGIPRSHNFPPGQEATPLNAARVRGSIDLVGYDYYSKASETARAIIARRTSELAVRCEALGVPAFACEIGAGFPPFFPPLDERDSIFTILTTLAYGLRGFNLYMAVERDRWIGAPIDPEGRERPFALFFKKLRAALDRVDFTHLYRRAPVRLLVPRNERRLARVMHAFGPVSAAFFSVAGAGAREACLEDELGLGYPPVVEADTFVRTLASSLEQRGVPFAYVGGEDRDVSLDGASWIVCVSSGGLSPTLFERLAGSADAGTLVTLGPRSPSLGGARRSLLEPHDLERLRSRHAGHEVVLGADPSSVEAAVASAITRLELGTYACDPDFVHATVHEDEAGKARVLFLINGTERDTNARVSVGPGPTEAFDLLKGETFPVRDGALELRIKPKTVRMLALG
;
A
#
# COMPACT_ATOMS: atom_id res chain seq x y z
N ALA A 1 -24.17 -18.64 15.66
CA ALA A 1 -23.06 -19.61 15.50
C ALA A 1 -21.82 -18.91 14.95
N CYS A 2 -21.81 -18.38 13.70
CA CYS A 2 -20.60 -17.78 13.11
C CYS A 2 -20.04 -16.60 13.93
N LEU A 3 -20.89 -15.69 14.40
CA LEU A 3 -20.47 -14.58 15.27
C LEU A 3 -19.92 -15.07 16.62
N ASP A 4 -20.50 -16.12 17.19
CA ASP A 4 -19.98 -16.72 18.43
C ASP A 4 -18.60 -17.35 18.21
N ALA A 5 -18.41 -18.04 17.10
CA ALA A 5 -17.11 -18.61 16.72
C ALA A 5 -16.08 -17.49 16.45
N THR A 6 -16.47 -16.43 15.74
CA THR A 6 -15.60 -15.25 15.51
C THR A 6 -15.11 -14.66 16.84
N LYS A 7 -16.01 -14.49 17.82
CA LYS A 7 -15.64 -14.02 19.16
C LYS A 7 -14.72 -15.00 19.89
N ALA A 8 -14.97 -16.29 19.74
CA ALA A 8 -14.15 -17.36 20.35
C ALA A 8 -12.72 -17.43 19.78
N LEU A 9 -12.48 -16.94 18.56
CA LEU A 9 -11.13 -16.79 17.99
C LEU A 9 -10.34 -15.64 18.65
N GLY A 10 -10.95 -14.82 19.49
CA GLY A 10 -10.34 -13.61 20.08
C GLY A 10 -10.43 -12.40 19.17
N LEU A 11 -11.34 -12.39 18.20
CA LEU A 11 -11.61 -11.25 17.33
C LEU A 11 -12.68 -10.37 17.99
N ASP A 12 -12.48 -9.05 17.97
CA ASP A 12 -13.35 -8.09 18.66
C ASP A 12 -14.23 -7.29 17.69
N VAL A 13 -13.91 -7.36 16.39
CA VAL A 13 -14.59 -6.63 15.34
C VAL A 13 -14.96 -7.60 14.23
N VAL A 14 -16.14 -7.46 13.67
CA VAL A 14 -16.58 -8.12 12.44
C VAL A 14 -16.78 -7.08 11.36
N ASP A 15 -16.35 -7.38 10.15
CA ASP A 15 -16.62 -6.53 9.02
C ASP A 15 -17.66 -7.17 8.09
N THR A 16 -18.46 -6.34 7.41
CA THR A 16 -19.49 -6.80 6.51
C THR A 16 -19.62 -5.91 5.28
N TYR A 17 -19.65 -6.57 4.12
CA TYR A 17 -20.03 -5.88 2.89
C TYR A 17 -21.54 -5.63 2.86
N VAL A 18 -21.94 -4.56 2.17
CA VAL A 18 -23.32 -4.25 1.81
C VAL A 18 -23.39 -4.03 0.31
N PRO A 19 -23.54 -5.11 -0.49
CA PRO A 19 -23.50 -5.01 -1.94
C PRO A 19 -24.67 -4.20 -2.50
N TRP A 20 -24.40 -3.12 -3.18
CA TRP A 20 -25.43 -2.29 -3.82
C TRP A 20 -26.35 -3.11 -4.74
N SER A 21 -25.78 -3.97 -5.60
CA SER A 21 -26.54 -4.83 -6.53
C SER A 21 -27.48 -5.81 -5.86
N ALA A 22 -27.17 -6.24 -4.62
CA ALA A 22 -28.04 -7.14 -3.87
C ALA A 22 -29.24 -6.43 -3.24
N HIS A 23 -29.06 -5.16 -2.88
CA HIS A 23 -30.07 -4.38 -2.18
C HIS A 23 -30.96 -3.56 -3.09
N GLU A 24 -30.57 -3.28 -4.34
CA GLU A 24 -31.40 -2.54 -5.31
C GLU A 24 -32.26 -3.49 -6.14
N ARG A 25 -33.57 -3.52 -5.87
CA ARG A 25 -34.55 -4.37 -6.58
C ARG A 25 -35.04 -3.78 -7.90
N ALA A 26 -35.08 -2.47 -7.98
CA ALA A 26 -35.40 -1.68 -9.18
C ALA A 26 -34.68 -0.32 -9.05
N PRO A 27 -34.49 0.44 -10.12
CA PRO A 27 -33.78 1.71 -10.07
C PRO A 27 -34.25 2.62 -8.92
N GLY A 28 -33.40 2.86 -7.93
CA GLY A 28 -33.68 3.67 -6.74
C GLY A 28 -34.62 3.03 -5.71
N VAL A 29 -34.98 1.75 -5.86
CA VAL A 29 -35.83 1.02 -4.90
C VAL A 29 -34.99 -0.02 -4.18
N PHE A 30 -34.75 0.21 -2.89
CA PHE A 30 -33.86 -0.61 -2.08
C PHE A 30 -34.61 -1.52 -1.10
N ASP A 31 -34.04 -2.69 -0.82
CA ASP A 31 -34.52 -3.64 0.15
C ASP A 31 -33.44 -3.93 1.20
N PHE A 32 -33.73 -3.61 2.43
CA PHE A 32 -32.88 -3.91 3.59
C PHE A 32 -33.62 -4.82 4.59
N GLY A 33 -34.24 -5.88 4.07
CA GLY A 33 -34.94 -6.90 4.87
C GLY A 33 -36.45 -6.78 4.88
N SER A 34 -37.05 -5.80 4.20
CA SER A 34 -38.50 -5.61 4.15
C SER A 34 -39.21 -6.67 3.29
N HIS A 35 -38.53 -7.21 2.28
CA HIS A 35 -39.05 -8.28 1.41
C HIS A 35 -38.22 -9.57 1.55
N ASP A 36 -36.91 -9.47 1.55
CA ASP A 36 -36.02 -10.61 1.79
C ASP A 36 -35.31 -10.42 3.14
N PRO A 37 -35.67 -11.19 4.17
CA PRO A 37 -35.02 -11.11 5.49
C PRO A 37 -33.50 -11.38 5.46
N LYS A 38 -32.97 -12.03 4.43
CA LYS A 38 -31.53 -12.25 4.26
C LYS A 38 -30.76 -10.95 3.97
N LEU A 39 -31.44 -9.91 3.53
CA LEU A 39 -30.89 -8.59 3.26
C LEU A 39 -30.98 -7.64 4.48
N ASP A 40 -31.47 -8.10 5.63
CA ASP A 40 -31.55 -7.27 6.84
C ASP A 40 -30.18 -7.09 7.48
N VAL A 41 -29.40 -6.17 6.92
CA VAL A 41 -28.08 -5.79 7.43
C VAL A 41 -28.17 -5.14 8.81
N ALA A 42 -29.26 -4.44 9.14
CA ALA A 42 -29.43 -3.84 10.47
C ALA A 42 -29.62 -4.91 11.55
N HIS A 43 -30.35 -5.98 11.24
CA HIS A 43 -30.46 -7.13 12.14
C HIS A 43 -29.08 -7.78 12.37
N PHE A 44 -28.29 -7.99 11.31
CA PHE A 44 -26.94 -8.52 11.45
C PHE A 44 -26.08 -7.65 12.37
N VAL A 45 -26.11 -6.32 12.20
CA VAL A 45 -25.36 -5.36 13.01
C VAL A 45 -25.80 -5.42 14.50
N ARG A 46 -27.12 -5.49 14.78
CA ARG A 46 -27.62 -5.65 16.16
C ARG A 46 -27.19 -6.99 16.76
N LEU A 47 -27.28 -8.08 16.00
CA LEU A 47 -26.87 -9.40 16.45
C LEU A 47 -25.36 -9.44 16.79
N ALA A 48 -24.52 -8.76 16.01
CA ALA A 48 -23.10 -8.62 16.34
C ALA A 48 -22.89 -7.89 17.68
N ALA A 49 -23.66 -6.82 17.94
CA ALA A 49 -23.62 -6.12 19.22
C ALA A 49 -24.04 -7.01 20.41
N GLU A 50 -25.09 -7.83 20.25
CA GLU A 50 -25.54 -8.79 21.26
C GLU A 50 -24.46 -9.83 21.61
N LYS A 51 -23.57 -10.14 20.67
CA LYS A 51 -22.41 -11.02 20.85
C LYS A 51 -21.16 -10.27 21.37
N GLY A 52 -21.26 -8.98 21.64
CA GLY A 52 -20.14 -8.15 22.12
C GLY A 52 -19.09 -7.87 21.02
N LEU A 53 -19.50 -7.87 19.75
CA LEU A 53 -18.68 -7.52 18.62
C LEU A 53 -18.98 -6.10 18.14
N ARG A 54 -17.95 -5.38 17.71
CA ARG A 54 -18.07 -4.14 16.94
C ARG A 54 -18.15 -4.44 15.46
N VAL A 55 -18.59 -3.46 14.65
CA VAL A 55 -18.82 -3.69 13.23
C VAL A 55 -18.10 -2.63 12.40
N ILE A 56 -17.44 -3.08 11.32
CA ILE A 56 -16.99 -2.26 10.20
C ILE A 56 -17.96 -2.49 9.05
N VAL A 57 -18.47 -1.41 8.43
CA VAL A 57 -19.38 -1.52 7.28
C VAL A 57 -18.63 -1.17 6.01
N ARG A 58 -18.78 -2.00 4.97
CA ARG A 58 -18.13 -1.83 3.66
C ARG A 58 -19.18 -1.73 2.54
N PRO A 59 -19.74 -0.54 2.28
CA PRO A 59 -20.83 -0.37 1.33
C PRO A 59 -20.37 -0.19 -0.13
N GLY A 60 -19.11 -0.01 -0.37
CA GLY A 60 -18.58 0.27 -1.71
C GLY A 60 -18.59 1.77 -2.07
N PRO A 61 -18.92 2.10 -3.34
CA PRO A 61 -19.80 1.41 -4.30
C PRO A 61 -19.20 0.17 -4.97
N HIS A 62 -17.90 0.12 -5.21
CA HIS A 62 -17.17 -1.07 -5.63
C HIS A 62 -16.78 -1.88 -4.39
N ILE A 63 -17.10 -3.16 -4.36
CA ILE A 63 -16.73 -4.03 -3.25
C ILE A 63 -15.97 -5.30 -3.66
N ASN A 64 -15.83 -5.58 -4.95
CA ASN A 64 -15.29 -6.83 -5.49
C ASN A 64 -16.00 -8.06 -4.88
N ALA A 65 -15.50 -8.63 -3.80
CA ALA A 65 -16.09 -9.73 -3.02
C ALA A 65 -16.53 -10.93 -3.89
N GLU A 66 -15.83 -11.18 -5.01
CA GLU A 66 -16.12 -12.20 -6.04
C GLU A 66 -17.56 -12.10 -6.60
N LEU A 67 -18.16 -10.92 -6.51
CA LEU A 67 -19.50 -10.66 -7.05
C LEU A 67 -19.43 -10.21 -8.51
N THR A 68 -20.45 -10.54 -9.26
CA THR A 68 -20.65 -10.01 -10.62
C THR A 68 -20.71 -8.48 -10.57
N HIS A 69 -20.06 -7.81 -11.52
CA HIS A 69 -19.97 -6.35 -11.59
C HIS A 69 -19.40 -5.70 -10.30
N PHE A 70 -18.66 -6.46 -9.51
CA PHE A 70 -18.09 -6.00 -8.24
C PHE A 70 -19.12 -5.44 -7.24
N GLY A 71 -20.34 -5.98 -7.26
CA GLY A 71 -21.42 -5.53 -6.40
C GLY A 71 -22.14 -4.27 -6.86
N ILE A 72 -21.81 -3.72 -8.01
CA ILE A 72 -22.51 -2.59 -8.65
C ILE A 72 -23.70 -3.14 -9.47
N PRO A 73 -24.87 -2.50 -9.48
CA PRO A 73 -26.00 -2.94 -10.30
C PRO A 73 -25.67 -2.98 -11.80
N GLU A 74 -26.12 -4.03 -12.49
CA GLU A 74 -25.89 -4.22 -13.92
C GLU A 74 -26.31 -3.00 -14.75
N ARG A 75 -27.47 -2.40 -14.44
CA ARG A 75 -27.95 -1.18 -15.12
C ARG A 75 -26.96 -0.02 -15.07
N VAL A 76 -26.19 0.09 -13.98
CA VAL A 76 -25.23 1.18 -13.79
C VAL A 76 -23.95 0.92 -14.59
N VAL A 77 -23.41 -0.29 -14.53
CA VAL A 77 -22.17 -0.61 -15.28
C VAL A 77 -22.38 -0.62 -16.79
N TRP A 78 -23.62 -0.93 -17.25
CA TRP A 78 -23.96 -0.91 -18.67
C TRP A 78 -24.53 0.44 -19.17
N ASP A 79 -24.72 1.43 -18.28
CA ASP A 79 -25.07 2.78 -18.70
C ASP A 79 -23.85 3.47 -19.35
N PRO A 80 -23.93 3.87 -20.63
CA PRO A 80 -22.84 4.56 -21.31
C PRO A 80 -22.36 5.84 -20.63
N ALA A 81 -23.23 6.52 -19.87
CA ALA A 81 -22.90 7.73 -19.11
C ALA A 81 -22.06 7.44 -17.86
N CYS A 82 -22.09 6.20 -17.34
CA CYS A 82 -21.30 5.78 -16.18
C CYS A 82 -19.94 5.18 -16.54
N GLN A 83 -19.71 4.83 -17.81
CA GLN A 83 -18.59 4.00 -18.23
C GLN A 83 -17.29 4.78 -18.41
N ALA A 84 -16.19 4.27 -17.86
CA ALA A 84 -14.86 4.74 -18.21
C ALA A 84 -14.55 4.52 -19.70
N ARG A 85 -13.78 5.42 -20.28
CA ARG A 85 -13.43 5.39 -21.71
C ARG A 85 -11.94 5.12 -21.91
N SER A 86 -11.67 4.30 -22.92
CA SER A 86 -10.33 4.10 -23.46
C SER A 86 -9.90 5.30 -24.32
N PRO A 87 -8.61 5.40 -24.74
CA PRO A 87 -8.14 6.45 -25.65
C PRO A 87 -8.91 6.54 -26.97
N ARG A 88 -9.56 5.46 -27.38
CA ARG A 88 -10.37 5.39 -28.60
C ARG A 88 -11.86 5.67 -28.38
N GLY A 89 -12.24 6.05 -27.16
CA GLY A 89 -13.62 6.32 -26.79
C GLY A 89 -14.48 5.07 -26.51
N ASN A 90 -13.92 3.87 -26.60
CA ASN A 90 -14.65 2.63 -26.29
C ASN A 90 -14.75 2.44 -24.76
N PRO A 91 -15.79 1.73 -24.27
CA PRO A 91 -15.87 1.32 -22.89
C PRO A 91 -14.62 0.53 -22.47
N VAL A 92 -14.12 0.79 -21.28
CA VAL A 92 -13.02 0.02 -20.69
C VAL A 92 -13.59 -1.25 -20.08
N MET A 93 -13.24 -2.40 -20.67
CA MET A 93 -13.75 -3.69 -20.21
C MET A 93 -12.80 -4.32 -19.19
N LEU A 94 -13.34 -4.84 -18.10
CA LEU A 94 -12.61 -5.70 -17.17
C LEU A 94 -12.94 -7.16 -17.51
N PRO A 95 -11.96 -7.94 -17.97
CA PRO A 95 -12.16 -9.35 -18.30
C PRO A 95 -12.04 -10.24 -17.05
N MET A 96 -12.93 -10.04 -16.09
CA MET A 96 -12.96 -10.85 -14.86
C MET A 96 -14.02 -11.94 -14.95
N LEU A 97 -13.71 -13.10 -14.39
CA LEU A 97 -14.69 -14.17 -14.22
C LEU A 97 -15.74 -13.77 -13.16
N PRO A 98 -17.01 -14.18 -13.32
CA PRO A 98 -17.52 -15.02 -14.42
C PRO A 98 -17.89 -14.28 -15.70
N VAL A 99 -17.92 -12.94 -15.71
CA VAL A 99 -18.41 -12.14 -16.84
C VAL A 99 -17.53 -10.90 -17.01
N ALA A 100 -17.11 -10.62 -18.24
CA ALA A 100 -16.49 -9.34 -18.58
C ALA A 100 -17.54 -8.23 -18.56
N PHE A 101 -17.21 -7.06 -18.00
CA PHE A 101 -18.11 -5.92 -17.91
C PHE A 101 -17.37 -4.59 -18.06
N PRO A 102 -18.05 -3.52 -18.52
CA PRO A 102 -17.46 -2.19 -18.58
C PRO A 102 -17.32 -1.62 -17.16
N VAL A 103 -16.15 -1.05 -16.86
CA VAL A 103 -15.92 -0.44 -15.55
C VAL A 103 -16.50 0.97 -15.49
N PRO A 104 -17.04 1.40 -14.35
CA PRO A 104 -17.49 2.79 -14.19
C PRO A 104 -16.34 3.79 -14.19
N SER A 105 -16.60 5.00 -14.64
CA SER A 105 -15.69 6.14 -14.51
C SER A 105 -15.81 6.74 -13.11
N TYR A 106 -14.70 6.86 -12.41
CA TYR A 106 -14.65 7.60 -11.14
C TYR A 106 -14.84 9.13 -11.30
N ALA A 107 -14.84 9.65 -12.55
CA ALA A 107 -15.16 11.03 -12.84
C ALA A 107 -16.62 11.24 -13.21
N SER A 108 -17.35 10.19 -13.62
CA SER A 108 -18.74 10.33 -14.09
C SER A 108 -19.66 10.86 -12.99
N GLU A 109 -20.19 12.05 -13.17
CA GLU A 109 -21.17 12.62 -12.23
C GLU A 109 -22.42 11.74 -12.11
N VAL A 110 -22.84 11.07 -13.19
CA VAL A 110 -23.97 10.14 -13.18
C VAL A 110 -23.70 8.95 -12.27
N PHE A 111 -22.50 8.35 -12.37
CA PHE A 111 -22.11 7.24 -11.49
C PHE A 111 -22.02 7.68 -10.02
N LEU A 112 -21.42 8.84 -9.76
CA LEU A 112 -21.25 9.37 -8.41
C LEU A 112 -22.61 9.69 -7.75
N ASP A 113 -23.56 10.21 -8.52
CA ASP A 113 -24.91 10.50 -8.04
C ASP A 113 -25.72 9.22 -7.77
N GLU A 114 -25.60 8.21 -8.64
CA GLU A 114 -26.24 6.90 -8.42
C GLU A 114 -25.70 6.22 -7.15
N ALA A 115 -24.38 6.22 -6.93
CA ALA A 115 -23.78 5.70 -5.70
C ALA A 115 -24.26 6.47 -4.45
N SER A 116 -24.38 7.80 -4.56
CA SER A 116 -24.86 8.65 -3.47
C SER A 116 -26.33 8.35 -3.09
N ARG A 117 -27.17 7.95 -4.05
CA ARG A 117 -28.56 7.51 -3.76
C ARG A 117 -28.56 6.22 -2.93
N PHE A 118 -27.71 5.26 -3.29
CA PHE A 118 -27.55 4.03 -2.51
C PHE A 118 -27.08 4.31 -1.10
N PHE A 119 -26.04 5.14 -0.92
CA PHE A 119 -25.53 5.48 0.39
C PHE A 119 -26.58 6.19 1.28
N ARG A 120 -27.40 7.04 0.70
CA ARG A 120 -28.51 7.70 1.43
C ARG A 120 -29.52 6.68 1.94
N ALA A 121 -29.97 5.75 1.09
CA ALA A 121 -30.89 4.70 1.48
C ALA A 121 -30.29 3.78 2.58
N LEU A 122 -29.00 3.44 2.46
CA LEU A 122 -28.27 2.69 3.49
C LEU A 122 -28.20 3.46 4.82
N GLY A 123 -27.99 4.78 4.75
CA GLY A 123 -27.93 5.65 5.92
C GLY A 123 -29.23 5.66 6.72
N GLU A 124 -30.38 5.63 6.07
CA GLU A 124 -31.69 5.55 6.75
C GLU A 124 -31.78 4.32 7.68
N VAL A 125 -31.09 3.23 7.31
CA VAL A 125 -31.14 1.95 8.04
C VAL A 125 -29.99 1.82 9.04
N LEU A 126 -28.77 2.23 8.72
CA LEU A 126 -27.59 1.96 9.52
C LEU A 126 -27.07 3.17 10.31
N ALA A 127 -27.34 4.42 9.94
CA ALA A 127 -26.87 5.57 10.71
C ALA A 127 -27.33 5.60 12.18
N PRO A 128 -28.52 5.10 12.55
CA PRO A 128 -28.90 4.95 13.97
C PRO A 128 -28.02 3.98 14.76
N LEU A 129 -27.28 3.08 14.08
CA LEU A 129 -26.43 2.06 14.68
C LEU A 129 -24.94 2.44 14.70
N VAL A 130 -24.62 3.69 14.37
CA VAL A 130 -23.25 4.23 14.43
C VAL A 130 -22.89 4.53 15.89
N HIS A 131 -21.63 4.23 16.26
CA HIS A 131 -21.08 4.53 17.59
C HIS A 131 -21.22 6.03 17.95
N PRO A 132 -21.58 6.43 19.20
CA PRO A 132 -21.74 5.56 20.38
C PRO A 132 -23.12 4.90 20.53
N ARG A 133 -24.08 5.19 19.64
CA ARG A 133 -25.45 4.65 19.73
C ARG A 133 -25.54 3.16 19.38
N GLY A 134 -24.63 2.67 18.57
CA GLY A 134 -24.59 1.29 18.11
C GLY A 134 -23.15 0.76 17.91
N PRO A 135 -23.01 -0.45 17.37
CA PRO A 135 -21.73 -1.13 17.29
C PRO A 135 -20.88 -0.74 16.06
N ILE A 136 -21.39 0.06 15.12
CA ILE A 136 -20.64 0.46 13.94
C ILE A 136 -19.56 1.46 14.35
N VAL A 137 -18.29 1.05 14.24
CA VAL A 137 -17.13 1.84 14.70
C VAL A 137 -16.28 2.39 13.56
N MET A 138 -16.47 1.92 12.34
CA MET A 138 -15.72 2.34 11.16
C MET A 138 -16.56 2.09 9.91
N ILE A 139 -16.35 2.90 8.89
CA ILE A 139 -16.91 2.67 7.56
C ILE A 139 -15.79 2.67 6.52
N GLN A 140 -15.78 1.68 5.64
CA GLN A 140 -14.86 1.67 4.51
C GLN A 140 -15.49 2.37 3.31
N VAL A 141 -14.75 3.31 2.73
CA VAL A 141 -15.14 4.05 1.53
C VAL A 141 -14.57 3.34 0.33
N ASP A 142 -15.43 2.85 -0.56
CA ASP A 142 -15.03 2.06 -1.73
C ASP A 142 -14.18 0.81 -1.36
N ASN A 143 -13.64 0.12 -2.35
CA ASN A 143 -12.77 -1.02 -2.14
C ASN A 143 -11.68 -1.04 -3.20
N GLU A 144 -10.43 -1.28 -2.79
CA GLU A 144 -9.29 -1.46 -3.68
C GLU A 144 -9.26 -0.45 -4.85
N GLY A 145 -9.41 0.84 -4.54
CA GLY A 145 -9.50 1.93 -5.52
C GLY A 145 -8.29 2.03 -6.44
N ALA A 146 -8.23 1.17 -7.44
CA ALA A 146 -7.14 1.00 -8.39
C ALA A 146 -7.66 1.00 -9.83
N LEU A 147 -8.63 1.87 -10.12
CA LEU A 147 -9.26 1.95 -11.44
C LEU A 147 -9.77 0.56 -11.92
N TYR A 148 -10.35 -0.22 -11.02
CA TYR A 148 -10.87 -1.57 -11.29
C TYR A 148 -9.82 -2.52 -11.91
N PHE A 149 -8.57 -2.48 -11.43
CA PHE A 149 -7.44 -3.25 -11.96
C PHE A 149 -7.11 -2.98 -13.44
N ARG A 150 -7.60 -1.86 -13.98
CA ARG A 150 -7.23 -1.31 -15.29
C ARG A 150 -6.42 -0.04 -15.06
N ASP A 151 -5.34 -0.19 -14.31
CA ASP A 151 -4.51 0.88 -13.74
C ASP A 151 -3.30 1.27 -14.61
N GLY A 152 -3.15 0.68 -15.78
CA GLY A 152 -2.19 1.12 -16.79
C GLY A 152 -2.36 2.61 -17.13
N ALA A 153 -1.26 3.33 -17.32
CA ALA A 153 -1.32 4.78 -17.50
C ALA A 153 -2.19 5.23 -18.67
N TYR A 154 -2.31 4.40 -19.72
CA TYR A 154 -3.04 4.72 -20.94
C TYR A 154 -4.30 3.86 -21.16
N ASP A 155 -4.73 3.11 -20.14
CA ASP A 155 -5.93 2.28 -20.24
C ASP A 155 -7.21 3.11 -20.12
N GLN A 156 -7.25 4.04 -19.19
CA GLN A 156 -8.36 4.94 -18.82
C GLN A 156 -7.83 6.11 -17.98
N ASP A 157 -8.58 7.16 -17.67
CA ASP A 157 -9.98 7.36 -18.04
C ASP A 157 -10.11 8.55 -18.99
N TYR A 158 -10.68 8.31 -20.17
CA TYR A 158 -10.92 9.33 -21.21
C TYR A 158 -12.41 9.70 -21.30
N HIS A 159 -13.18 9.47 -20.23
CA HIS A 159 -14.55 9.97 -20.11
C HIS A 159 -14.57 11.51 -20.22
N PRO A 160 -15.60 12.14 -20.83
CA PRO A 160 -15.66 13.59 -20.95
C PRO A 160 -15.44 14.33 -19.62
N ASP A 161 -16.04 13.85 -18.52
CA ASP A 161 -15.87 14.43 -17.19
C ASP A 161 -14.42 14.26 -16.68
N ALA A 162 -13.77 13.13 -16.97
CA ALA A 162 -12.38 12.90 -16.62
C ALA A 162 -11.45 13.84 -17.38
N ILE A 163 -11.70 14.09 -18.68
CA ILE A 163 -10.93 15.04 -19.49
C ILE A 163 -11.11 16.47 -18.95
N ALA A 164 -12.33 16.84 -18.60
CA ALA A 164 -12.62 18.15 -18.01
C ALA A 164 -11.88 18.32 -16.67
N LEU A 165 -11.86 17.28 -15.84
CA LEU A 165 -11.13 17.25 -14.57
C LEU A 165 -9.62 17.29 -14.78
N TYR A 166 -9.08 16.62 -15.80
CA TYR A 166 -7.65 16.70 -16.16
C TYR A 166 -7.24 18.12 -16.54
N ARG A 167 -8.04 18.79 -17.35
CA ARG A 167 -7.79 20.19 -17.72
C ARG A 167 -7.84 21.13 -16.52
N GLN A 168 -8.72 20.86 -15.56
CA GLN A 168 -8.77 21.62 -14.31
C GLN A 168 -7.51 21.34 -13.46
N PHE A 169 -7.08 20.08 -13.35
CA PHE A 169 -5.85 19.70 -12.68
C PHE A 169 -4.62 20.45 -13.23
N LEU A 170 -4.51 20.56 -14.55
CA LEU A 170 -3.41 21.30 -15.17
C LEU A 170 -3.48 22.80 -14.85
N ARG A 171 -4.68 23.42 -14.86
CA ARG A 171 -4.85 24.81 -14.41
C ARG A 171 -4.42 25.02 -12.97
N ASP A 172 -4.78 24.08 -12.10
CA ASP A 172 -4.45 24.17 -10.68
C ASP A 172 -2.95 23.95 -10.42
N LYS A 173 -2.30 23.13 -11.24
CA LYS A 173 -0.86 22.84 -11.13
C LYS A 173 0.00 23.97 -11.64
N TYR A 174 -0.25 24.45 -12.85
CA TYR A 174 0.63 25.40 -13.55
C TYR A 174 0.26 26.86 -13.37
N LYS A 175 -0.99 27.16 -12.96
CA LYS A 175 -1.51 28.52 -12.72
C LYS A 175 -1.57 29.41 -13.98
N SER A 176 -0.56 29.37 -14.86
CA SER A 176 -0.50 30.16 -16.09
C SER A 176 -0.26 29.28 -17.32
N LEU A 177 -0.60 29.81 -18.50
CA LEU A 177 -0.29 29.16 -19.78
C LEU A 177 1.22 29.17 -20.06
N ASP A 178 1.91 30.22 -19.63
CA ASP A 178 3.35 30.33 -19.82
C ASP A 178 4.10 29.26 -19.02
N ASP A 179 3.71 29.02 -17.77
CA ASP A 179 4.30 27.95 -16.95
C ASP A 179 4.03 26.57 -17.54
N LEU A 180 2.83 26.34 -18.06
CA LEU A 180 2.47 25.09 -18.73
C LEU A 180 3.28 24.91 -20.03
N ALA A 181 3.36 25.94 -20.87
CA ALA A 181 4.12 25.91 -22.11
C ALA A 181 5.61 25.63 -21.81
N ALA A 182 6.18 26.34 -20.86
CA ALA A 182 7.56 26.13 -20.42
C ALA A 182 7.80 24.70 -19.92
N ALA A 183 6.85 24.13 -19.15
CA ALA A 183 6.95 22.76 -18.64
C ALA A 183 6.90 21.72 -19.78
N TYR A 184 6.08 21.95 -20.79
CA TYR A 184 5.94 21.05 -21.95
C TYR A 184 6.92 21.35 -23.10
N GLY A 185 7.77 22.37 -22.93
CA GLY A 185 8.81 22.73 -23.90
C GLY A 185 8.32 23.48 -25.11
N HIS A 186 7.20 24.13 -25.00
CA HIS A 186 6.68 25.00 -26.04
C HIS A 186 7.08 26.45 -25.79
N ASP A 187 7.21 27.24 -26.88
CA ASP A 187 7.31 28.69 -26.78
C ASP A 187 5.93 29.23 -26.38
N PRO A 188 5.79 29.94 -25.23
CA PRO A 188 4.51 30.50 -24.81
C PRO A 188 3.88 31.46 -25.82
N SER A 189 4.70 32.12 -26.64
CA SER A 189 4.27 33.06 -27.69
C SER A 189 4.01 32.39 -29.05
N GLY A 190 4.32 31.09 -29.17
CA GLY A 190 4.18 30.35 -30.42
C GLY A 190 2.73 30.02 -30.76
N ALA A 191 2.46 29.81 -32.06
CA ALA A 191 1.13 29.42 -32.56
C ALA A 191 0.66 28.06 -31.97
N ASP A 192 1.62 27.20 -31.60
CA ASP A 192 1.38 25.87 -31.02
C ASP A 192 1.37 25.85 -29.50
N ALA A 193 1.36 27.01 -28.83
CA ALA A 193 1.31 27.10 -27.38
C ALA A 193 0.04 26.42 -26.83
N PRO A 194 0.18 25.52 -25.83
CA PRO A 194 -0.96 24.78 -25.30
C PRO A 194 -1.97 25.73 -24.63
N ARG A 195 -3.25 25.43 -24.78
CA ARG A 195 -4.34 26.12 -24.06
C ARG A 195 -5.04 25.12 -23.15
N PHE A 196 -5.27 25.48 -21.90
CA PHE A 196 -5.89 24.56 -20.93
C PHE A 196 -7.16 23.86 -21.42
N GLY A 197 -7.99 24.57 -22.20
CA GLY A 197 -9.24 24.03 -22.74
C GLY A 197 -9.08 23.00 -23.85
N ASP A 198 -7.95 23.04 -24.56
CA ASP A 198 -7.72 22.24 -25.77
C ASP A 198 -6.74 21.06 -25.52
N ILE A 199 -6.12 21.01 -24.33
CA ILE A 199 -5.16 19.96 -24.02
C ILE A 199 -5.85 18.61 -24.02
N ALA A 200 -5.34 17.70 -24.85
CA ALA A 200 -5.70 16.31 -24.85
C ALA A 200 -4.75 15.50 -23.95
N PRO A 201 -5.24 14.52 -23.17
CA PRO A 201 -4.38 13.62 -22.44
C PRO A 201 -3.56 12.73 -23.40
N PRO A 202 -2.35 12.30 -23.02
CA PRO A 202 -1.57 11.36 -23.81
C PRO A 202 -2.29 10.01 -23.90
N THR A 203 -2.26 9.37 -25.06
CA THR A 203 -2.99 8.12 -25.33
C THR A 203 -2.09 6.89 -25.39
N ARG A 204 -0.78 7.09 -25.37
CA ARG A 204 0.28 6.07 -25.36
C ARG A 204 1.57 6.73 -24.88
N PHE A 205 2.55 5.91 -24.53
CA PHE A 205 3.90 6.41 -24.30
C PHE A 205 4.56 6.71 -25.66
N ASP A 206 5.01 7.95 -25.84
CA ASP A 206 5.66 8.45 -27.05
C ASP A 206 6.70 9.53 -26.74
N ALA A 207 7.26 9.51 -25.50
CA ALA A 207 8.33 10.42 -25.12
C ALA A 207 9.64 10.01 -25.78
N GLU A 208 10.36 10.97 -26.34
CA GLU A 208 11.70 10.79 -26.94
C GLU A 208 12.78 11.57 -26.16
N SER A 209 12.37 12.42 -25.24
CA SER A 209 13.24 13.28 -24.43
C SER A 209 12.72 13.44 -23.00
N PRO A 210 13.56 13.88 -22.04
CA PRO A 210 13.12 14.20 -20.69
C PRO A 210 12.00 15.25 -20.63
N THR A 211 11.93 16.08 -21.66
CA THR A 211 10.87 17.06 -21.86
C THR A 211 9.52 16.45 -22.04
N ASP A 212 9.45 15.49 -22.95
CA ASP A 212 8.20 14.87 -23.34
C ASP A 212 7.61 14.08 -22.17
N LEU A 213 8.48 13.62 -21.24
CA LEU A 213 8.04 12.93 -20.03
C LEU A 213 7.06 13.74 -19.17
N VAL A 214 7.17 15.07 -19.15
CA VAL A 214 6.38 15.90 -18.22
C VAL A 214 4.90 15.69 -18.42
N ARG A 215 4.40 15.70 -19.66
CA ARG A 215 2.97 15.50 -19.95
C ARG A 215 2.49 14.08 -19.58
N HIS A 216 3.36 13.07 -19.65
CA HIS A 216 3.03 11.71 -19.25
C HIS A 216 2.98 11.56 -17.74
N VAL A 217 3.93 12.16 -17.03
CA VAL A 217 3.95 12.16 -15.56
C VAL A 217 2.76 12.95 -15.02
N ASP A 218 2.39 14.07 -15.67
CA ASP A 218 1.17 14.82 -15.33
C ASP A 218 -0.10 13.97 -15.49
N TRP A 219 -0.17 13.17 -16.54
CA TRP A 219 -1.28 12.26 -16.73
C TRP A 219 -1.33 11.16 -15.67
N ALA A 220 -0.18 10.60 -15.29
CA ALA A 220 -0.11 9.63 -14.19
C ALA A 220 -0.49 10.27 -12.84
N GLU A 221 -0.05 11.51 -12.58
CA GLU A 221 -0.42 12.28 -11.39
C GLU A 221 -1.92 12.62 -11.37
N PHE A 222 -2.49 12.95 -12.52
CA PHE A 222 -3.93 13.19 -12.64
C PHE A 222 -4.77 12.00 -12.18
N HIS A 223 -4.38 10.77 -12.48
CA HIS A 223 -5.11 9.59 -12.00
C HIS A 223 -5.17 9.51 -10.47
N GLU A 224 -4.13 9.98 -9.80
CA GLU A 224 -4.14 10.07 -8.32
C GLU A 224 -5.13 11.13 -7.84
N VAL A 225 -5.23 12.25 -8.56
CA VAL A 225 -6.21 13.31 -8.29
C VAL A 225 -7.63 12.83 -8.56
N LEU A 226 -7.83 12.11 -9.67
CA LEU A 226 -9.11 11.51 -10.03
C LEU A 226 -9.64 10.59 -8.93
N LEU A 227 -8.81 9.64 -8.48
CA LEU A 227 -9.18 8.74 -7.39
C LEU A 227 -9.42 9.47 -6.08
N ALA A 228 -8.56 10.42 -5.71
CA ALA A 228 -8.74 11.20 -4.48
C ALA A 228 -10.05 11.99 -4.48
N LYS A 229 -10.44 12.58 -5.61
CA LYS A 229 -11.73 13.28 -5.75
C LYS A 229 -12.92 12.32 -5.66
N ALA A 230 -12.85 11.14 -6.27
CA ALA A 230 -13.89 10.14 -6.14
C ALA A 230 -14.07 9.68 -4.69
N MET A 231 -12.96 9.37 -4.00
CA MET A 231 -12.98 9.01 -2.57
C MET A 231 -13.60 10.12 -1.72
N GLN A 232 -13.27 11.38 -2.00
CA GLN A 232 -13.87 12.52 -1.32
C GLN A 232 -15.38 12.61 -1.55
N ARG A 233 -15.86 12.40 -2.79
CA ARG A 233 -17.29 12.40 -3.13
C ARG A 233 -18.04 11.28 -2.41
N PHE A 234 -17.49 10.06 -2.38
CA PHE A 234 -18.08 8.94 -1.64
C PHE A 234 -18.07 9.17 -0.14
N ALA A 235 -16.96 9.65 0.42
CA ALA A 235 -16.85 9.96 1.84
C ALA A 235 -17.87 11.04 2.27
N ASN A 236 -18.03 12.09 1.47
CA ASN A 236 -19.03 13.13 1.71
C ASN A 236 -20.45 12.56 1.65
N ALA A 237 -20.77 11.76 0.63
CA ALA A 237 -22.09 11.14 0.49
C ALA A 237 -22.43 10.21 1.67
N LEU A 238 -21.44 9.47 2.21
CA LEU A 238 -21.61 8.67 3.42
C LEU A 238 -21.78 9.53 4.67
N THR A 239 -21.05 10.64 4.76
CA THR A 239 -21.24 11.61 5.85
C THR A 239 -22.65 12.22 5.83
N ASP A 240 -23.12 12.64 4.65
CA ASP A 240 -24.46 13.19 4.45
C ASP A 240 -25.58 12.15 4.74
N ALA A 241 -25.26 10.86 4.52
CA ALA A 241 -26.12 9.74 4.87
C ALA A 241 -26.14 9.41 6.38
N GLY A 242 -25.36 10.12 7.21
CA GLY A 242 -25.37 10.00 8.66
C GLY A 242 -24.26 9.13 9.27
N PHE A 243 -23.29 8.67 8.49
CA PHE A 243 -22.11 7.98 9.01
C PHE A 243 -21.08 8.99 9.50
N THR A 244 -21.32 9.54 10.68
CA THR A 244 -20.52 10.62 11.29
C THR A 244 -19.91 10.20 12.62
N GLY A 245 -18.78 10.81 13.00
CA GLY A 245 -18.13 10.56 14.30
C GLY A 245 -17.41 9.22 14.40
N ILE A 246 -17.24 8.51 13.30
CA ILE A 246 -16.46 7.28 13.18
C ILE A 246 -15.39 7.42 12.07
N PRO A 247 -14.24 6.76 12.19
CA PRO A 247 -13.21 6.80 11.15
C PRO A 247 -13.68 6.17 9.84
N ARG A 248 -13.14 6.70 8.75
CA ARG A 248 -13.31 6.20 7.39
C ARG A 248 -12.03 5.50 6.96
N SER A 249 -12.14 4.27 6.50
CA SER A 249 -11.01 3.50 5.99
C SER A 249 -11.09 3.31 4.48
N HIS A 250 -9.96 2.96 3.90
CA HIS A 250 -9.83 2.48 2.52
C HIS A 250 -8.69 1.49 2.43
N ASN A 251 -8.76 0.53 1.51
CA ASN A 251 -7.74 -0.49 1.32
C ASN A 251 -6.99 -0.32 0.00
N PHE A 252 -5.66 -0.48 0.06
CA PHE A 252 -4.84 -0.64 -1.13
C PHE A 252 -4.82 -2.10 -1.57
N PRO A 253 -5.06 -2.38 -2.85
CA PRO A 253 -4.95 -3.73 -3.39
C PRO A 253 -3.51 -4.24 -3.32
N PRO A 254 -3.27 -5.56 -3.49
CA PRO A 254 -1.94 -6.08 -3.74
C PRO A 254 -1.26 -5.33 -4.90
N GLY A 255 0.02 -4.95 -4.75
CA GLY A 255 0.76 -4.18 -5.76
C GLY A 255 0.49 -2.67 -5.73
N GLN A 256 0.13 -2.10 -4.57
CA GLN A 256 -0.20 -0.68 -4.43
C GLN A 256 0.87 0.30 -4.91
N GLU A 257 2.15 -0.07 -4.94
CA GLU A 257 3.23 0.77 -5.46
C GLU A 257 3.11 1.05 -6.96
N ALA A 258 2.42 0.18 -7.69
CA ALA A 258 2.18 0.31 -9.12
C ALA A 258 0.82 0.95 -9.45
N THR A 259 -0.03 1.17 -8.45
CA THR A 259 -1.37 1.75 -8.64
C THR A 259 -1.36 3.26 -8.51
N PRO A 260 -2.34 3.97 -9.09
CA PRO A 260 -2.47 5.43 -8.96
C PRO A 260 -3.07 5.88 -7.62
N LEU A 261 -3.32 4.98 -6.68
CA LEU A 261 -3.83 5.36 -5.36
C LEU A 261 -2.73 6.02 -4.52
N ASN A 262 -3.00 7.20 -3.99
CA ASN A 262 -2.04 8.01 -3.26
C ASN A 262 -2.59 8.36 -1.87
N ALA A 263 -1.99 7.77 -0.82
CA ALA A 263 -2.46 7.93 0.55
C ALA A 263 -2.42 9.39 1.05
N ALA A 264 -1.45 10.20 0.57
CA ALA A 264 -1.37 11.60 0.94
C ALA A 264 -2.54 12.42 0.36
N ARG A 265 -2.96 12.10 -0.86
CA ARG A 265 -4.04 12.83 -1.55
C ARG A 265 -5.44 12.47 -1.03
N VAL A 266 -5.62 11.28 -0.50
CA VAL A 266 -6.91 10.89 0.11
C VAL A 266 -7.04 11.33 1.58
N ARG A 267 -5.97 11.86 2.18
CA ARG A 267 -6.00 12.42 3.54
C ARG A 267 -7.06 13.51 3.64
N GLY A 268 -7.86 13.49 4.70
CA GLY A 268 -9.00 14.40 4.87
C GLY A 268 -10.33 13.81 4.43
N SER A 269 -10.30 12.83 3.51
CA SER A 269 -11.48 12.02 3.18
C SER A 269 -11.43 10.64 3.83
N ILE A 270 -10.22 10.10 4.00
CA ILE A 270 -9.94 8.78 4.56
C ILE A 270 -8.99 8.94 5.75
N ASP A 271 -9.41 8.44 6.90
CA ASP A 271 -8.65 8.54 8.15
C ASP A 271 -7.61 7.40 8.27
N LEU A 272 -7.95 6.21 7.75
CA LEU A 272 -7.11 5.02 7.79
C LEU A 272 -6.99 4.41 6.40
N VAL A 273 -5.79 4.44 5.83
CA VAL A 273 -5.47 3.72 4.59
C VAL A 273 -4.66 2.49 4.93
N GLY A 274 -5.26 1.32 4.78
CA GLY A 274 -4.63 0.03 5.00
C GLY A 274 -4.25 -0.70 3.72
N TYR A 275 -3.65 -1.89 3.87
CA TYR A 275 -3.20 -2.72 2.75
C TYR A 275 -3.82 -4.11 2.79
N ASP A 276 -3.92 -4.74 1.61
CA ASP A 276 -4.41 -6.10 1.46
C ASP A 276 -3.25 -7.05 1.14
N TYR A 277 -3.29 -8.26 1.71
CA TYR A 277 -2.21 -9.23 1.61
C TYR A 277 -2.75 -10.62 1.27
N TYR A 278 -2.42 -11.08 0.07
CA TYR A 278 -2.76 -12.41 -0.46
C TYR A 278 -1.51 -13.04 -1.06
N SER A 279 -0.72 -13.74 -0.28
CA SER A 279 0.58 -14.24 -0.73
C SER A 279 0.79 -15.70 -0.38
N LYS A 280 1.35 -16.47 -1.32
CA LYS A 280 1.94 -17.77 -1.00
C LYS A 280 3.27 -17.59 -0.28
N ALA A 281 3.49 -18.37 0.76
CA ALA A 281 4.72 -18.33 1.53
C ALA A 281 5.94 -18.59 0.63
N SER A 282 6.78 -17.58 0.49
CA SER A 282 8.00 -17.60 -0.33
C SER A 282 8.92 -16.44 0.04
N GLU A 283 10.16 -16.48 -0.40
CA GLU A 283 11.08 -15.36 -0.22
C GLU A 283 10.64 -14.11 -0.99
N THR A 284 10.08 -14.29 -2.19
CA THR A 284 9.47 -13.18 -2.94
C THR A 284 8.33 -12.52 -2.16
N ALA A 285 7.44 -13.33 -1.59
CA ALA A 285 6.34 -12.81 -0.77
C ALA A 285 6.86 -12.10 0.48
N ARG A 286 7.88 -12.63 1.15
CA ARG A 286 8.53 -11.96 2.29
C ARG A 286 9.04 -10.57 1.91
N ALA A 287 9.76 -10.47 0.79
CA ALA A 287 10.31 -9.19 0.33
C ALA A 287 9.21 -8.17 -0.02
N ILE A 288 8.14 -8.60 -0.70
CA ILE A 288 6.99 -7.75 -1.01
C ILE A 288 6.31 -7.28 0.29
N ILE A 289 6.05 -8.20 1.22
CA ILE A 289 5.42 -7.88 2.51
C ILE A 289 6.30 -6.91 3.30
N ALA A 290 7.62 -7.15 3.35
CA ALA A 290 8.57 -6.27 4.03
C ALA A 290 8.51 -4.84 3.50
N ARG A 291 8.57 -4.67 2.18
CA ARG A 291 8.47 -3.37 1.51
C ARG A 291 7.15 -2.67 1.84
N ARG A 292 6.03 -3.33 1.59
CA ARG A 292 4.68 -2.77 1.78
C ARG A 292 4.41 -2.42 3.24
N THR A 293 4.67 -3.36 4.15
CA THR A 293 4.33 -3.20 5.55
C THR A 293 5.22 -2.18 6.25
N SER A 294 6.52 -2.13 5.95
CA SER A 294 7.39 -1.12 6.54
C SER A 294 7.05 0.30 6.08
N GLU A 295 6.65 0.48 4.81
CA GLU A 295 6.16 1.76 4.30
C GLU A 295 4.85 2.17 5.00
N LEU A 296 3.90 1.23 5.14
CA LEU A 296 2.66 1.44 5.87
C LEU A 296 2.92 1.83 7.32
N ALA A 297 3.80 1.10 8.01
CA ALA A 297 4.12 1.32 9.42
C ALA A 297 4.70 2.71 9.66
N VAL A 298 5.69 3.13 8.88
CA VAL A 298 6.30 4.47 8.99
C VAL A 298 5.29 5.58 8.72
N ARG A 299 4.44 5.42 7.71
CA ARG A 299 3.39 6.39 7.41
C ARG A 299 2.36 6.49 8.54
N CYS A 300 1.89 5.37 9.05
CA CYS A 300 0.89 5.33 10.11
C CYS A 300 1.44 5.84 11.44
N GLU A 301 2.69 5.54 11.77
CA GLU A 301 3.38 6.08 12.95
C GLU A 301 3.43 7.61 12.90
N ALA A 302 3.81 8.19 11.77
CA ALA A 302 3.83 9.64 11.57
C ALA A 302 2.45 10.31 11.67
N LEU A 303 1.38 9.55 11.44
CA LEU A 303 0.00 10.02 11.53
C LEU A 303 -0.65 9.73 12.89
N GLY A 304 0.03 9.01 13.78
CA GLY A 304 -0.52 8.59 15.06
C GLY A 304 -1.67 7.59 14.94
N VAL A 305 -1.71 6.79 13.86
CA VAL A 305 -2.73 5.76 13.63
C VAL A 305 -2.09 4.37 13.52
N PRO A 306 -2.81 3.28 13.83
CA PRO A 306 -2.24 1.94 13.71
C PRO A 306 -2.00 1.56 12.25
N ALA A 307 -0.88 0.89 11.97
CA ALA A 307 -0.66 0.21 10.71
C ALA A 307 -1.62 -0.99 10.60
N PHE A 308 -2.56 -0.93 9.67
CA PHE A 308 -3.67 -1.86 9.59
C PHE A 308 -3.72 -2.55 8.21
N ALA A 309 -3.89 -3.88 8.21
CA ALA A 309 -4.25 -4.63 7.02
C ALA A 309 -5.77 -4.73 6.93
N CYS A 310 -6.35 -4.09 5.93
CA CYS A 310 -7.79 -4.17 5.70
C CYS A 310 -8.22 -5.57 5.29
N GLU A 311 -7.30 -6.32 4.66
CA GLU A 311 -7.53 -7.72 4.32
C GLU A 311 -6.23 -8.52 4.42
N ILE A 312 -6.28 -9.64 5.14
CA ILE A 312 -5.27 -10.71 5.03
C ILE A 312 -6.01 -12.00 4.66
N GLY A 313 -5.56 -12.66 3.60
CA GLY A 313 -6.18 -13.86 3.11
C GLY A 313 -6.17 -15.00 4.13
N ALA A 314 -7.35 -15.55 4.44
CA ALA A 314 -7.55 -16.75 5.23
C ALA A 314 -8.49 -17.68 4.45
N GLY A 315 -7.94 -18.67 3.77
CA GLY A 315 -8.59 -19.42 2.71
C GLY A 315 -8.36 -18.80 1.33
N PHE A 316 -9.12 -19.23 0.33
CA PHE A 316 -8.95 -18.80 -1.06
C PHE A 316 -10.24 -18.92 -1.89
N PRO A 317 -10.42 -18.08 -2.92
CA PRO A 317 -11.43 -18.32 -3.95
C PRO A 317 -10.95 -19.40 -4.94
N PRO A 318 -11.85 -20.23 -5.48
CA PRO A 318 -11.47 -21.39 -6.29
C PRO A 318 -10.81 -21.08 -7.64
N PHE A 319 -10.83 -19.82 -8.08
CA PHE A 319 -10.22 -19.36 -9.35
C PHE A 319 -8.87 -18.65 -9.19
N PHE A 320 -8.37 -18.53 -7.94
CA PHE A 320 -7.01 -18.07 -7.66
C PHE A 320 -6.12 -19.25 -7.26
N PRO A 321 -4.77 -19.07 -7.32
CA PRO A 321 -3.88 -20.06 -6.72
C PRO A 321 -4.29 -20.31 -5.27
N PRO A 322 -4.53 -21.55 -4.86
CA PRO A 322 -5.00 -21.84 -3.51
C PRO A 322 -3.96 -21.41 -2.47
N LEU A 323 -4.43 -20.68 -1.46
CA LEU A 323 -3.66 -20.35 -0.26
C LEU A 323 -4.04 -21.38 0.83
N ASP A 324 -3.05 -22.00 1.43
CA ASP A 324 -3.27 -22.87 2.57
C ASP A 324 -3.09 -22.12 3.90
N GLU A 325 -3.40 -22.81 5.00
CA GLU A 325 -3.23 -22.28 6.35
C GLU A 325 -1.79 -21.76 6.62
N ARG A 326 -0.77 -22.43 6.08
CA ARG A 326 0.64 -22.02 6.27
C ARG A 326 0.95 -20.72 5.53
N ASP A 327 0.37 -20.54 4.35
CA ASP A 327 0.51 -19.29 3.58
C ASP A 327 -0.06 -18.10 4.37
N SER A 328 -1.26 -18.28 4.95
CA SER A 328 -1.91 -17.26 5.77
C SER A 328 -1.10 -16.97 7.06
N ILE A 329 -0.65 -18.02 7.76
CA ILE A 329 0.20 -17.86 8.97
C ILE A 329 1.50 -17.14 8.64
N PHE A 330 2.17 -17.52 7.54
CA PHE A 330 3.39 -16.86 7.08
C PHE A 330 3.16 -15.38 6.80
N THR A 331 2.08 -15.05 6.10
CA THR A 331 1.72 -13.67 5.75
C THR A 331 1.42 -12.85 7.01
N ILE A 332 0.58 -13.35 7.91
CA ILE A 332 0.22 -12.65 9.16
C ILE A 332 1.47 -12.38 10.02
N LEU A 333 2.29 -13.39 10.26
CA LEU A 333 3.47 -13.23 11.11
C LEU A 333 4.53 -12.34 10.45
N THR A 334 4.67 -12.41 9.12
CA THR A 334 5.60 -11.53 8.39
C THR A 334 5.13 -10.07 8.42
N THR A 335 3.83 -9.81 8.27
CA THR A 335 3.31 -8.43 8.38
C THR A 335 3.50 -7.85 9.79
N LEU A 336 3.26 -8.65 10.84
CA LEU A 336 3.54 -8.25 12.23
C LEU A 336 5.03 -7.96 12.42
N ALA A 337 5.91 -8.80 11.86
CA ALA A 337 7.36 -8.62 11.92
C ALA A 337 7.82 -7.28 11.33
N TYR A 338 7.15 -6.81 10.27
CA TYR A 338 7.49 -5.54 9.63
C TYR A 338 6.68 -4.33 10.11
N GLY A 339 5.91 -4.46 11.19
CA GLY A 339 5.33 -3.33 11.91
C GLY A 339 3.82 -3.20 11.85
N LEU A 340 3.09 -4.19 11.32
CA LEU A 340 1.62 -4.21 11.39
C LEU A 340 1.13 -4.22 12.84
N ARG A 341 0.01 -3.54 13.11
CA ARG A 341 -0.58 -3.45 14.47
C ARG A 341 -2.01 -3.95 14.55
N GLY A 342 -2.66 -4.13 13.42
CA GLY A 342 -4.00 -4.71 13.34
C GLY A 342 -4.27 -5.27 11.96
N PHE A 343 -5.20 -6.22 11.89
CA PHE A 343 -5.60 -6.83 10.62
C PHE A 343 -7.02 -7.35 10.65
N ASN A 344 -7.61 -7.42 9.49
CA ASN A 344 -8.88 -8.05 9.21
C ASN A 344 -8.67 -9.31 8.36
N LEU A 345 -9.43 -10.37 8.65
CA LEU A 345 -9.34 -11.64 7.92
C LEU A 345 -10.34 -11.67 6.75
N TYR A 346 -9.84 -11.89 5.57
CA TYR A 346 -10.65 -12.17 4.40
C TYR A 346 -10.42 -13.63 3.93
N MET A 347 -11.26 -14.66 4.42
CA MET A 347 -12.41 -14.46 5.28
C MET A 347 -12.29 -15.23 6.58
N ALA A 348 -12.90 -14.71 7.64
CA ALA A 348 -12.97 -15.45 8.90
C ALA A 348 -13.94 -16.63 8.82
N VAL A 349 -15.03 -16.49 8.06
CA VAL A 349 -16.08 -17.49 7.88
C VAL A 349 -16.16 -17.89 6.41
N GLU A 350 -16.13 -19.20 6.15
CA GLU A 350 -16.26 -19.75 4.80
C GLU A 350 -17.65 -19.47 4.21
N ARG A 351 -17.70 -19.20 2.92
CA ARG A 351 -18.91 -19.02 2.12
C ARG A 351 -18.73 -19.58 0.71
N ASP A 352 -19.79 -19.56 -0.07
CA ASP A 352 -19.72 -19.83 -1.50
C ASP A 352 -18.60 -19.00 -2.15
N ARG A 353 -17.79 -19.66 -2.98
CA ARG A 353 -16.64 -19.06 -3.67
C ARG A 353 -15.47 -18.63 -2.76
N TRP A 354 -15.46 -19.06 -1.49
CA TRP A 354 -14.32 -18.89 -0.60
C TRP A 354 -14.16 -20.08 0.32
N ILE A 355 -13.06 -20.82 0.22
CA ILE A 355 -12.83 -22.12 0.86
C ILE A 355 -11.63 -22.04 1.80
N GLY A 356 -11.67 -22.78 2.91
CA GLY A 356 -10.53 -22.94 3.82
C GLY A 356 -10.40 -21.87 4.89
N ALA A 357 -11.45 -21.08 5.11
CA ALA A 357 -11.52 -20.14 6.23
C ALA A 357 -11.44 -20.86 7.61
N PRO A 358 -11.04 -20.16 8.69
CA PRO A 358 -10.93 -20.78 10.01
C PRO A 358 -12.27 -21.21 10.63
N ILE A 359 -13.38 -20.69 10.15
CA ILE A 359 -14.74 -21.03 10.58
C ILE A 359 -15.53 -21.53 9.37
N ASP A 360 -16.23 -22.64 9.51
CA ASP A 360 -17.10 -23.16 8.46
C ASP A 360 -18.45 -22.43 8.39
N PRO A 361 -19.28 -22.65 7.34
CA PRO A 361 -20.57 -21.97 7.21
C PRO A 361 -21.56 -22.22 8.34
N GLU A 362 -21.42 -23.34 9.06
CA GLU A 362 -22.25 -23.69 10.21
C GLU A 362 -21.75 -23.09 11.53
N GLY A 363 -20.61 -22.36 11.50
CA GLY A 363 -20.01 -21.72 12.67
C GLY A 363 -19.15 -22.67 13.50
N ARG A 364 -18.66 -23.78 12.93
CA ARG A 364 -17.72 -24.69 13.61
C ARG A 364 -16.29 -24.26 13.31
N GLU A 365 -15.46 -24.31 14.34
CA GLU A 365 -14.03 -23.99 14.22
C GLU A 365 -13.30 -25.10 13.47
N ARG A 366 -12.43 -24.73 12.52
CA ARG A 366 -11.48 -25.62 11.87
C ARG A 366 -10.13 -25.61 12.63
N PRO A 367 -9.21 -26.55 12.37
CA PRO A 367 -7.89 -26.57 13.01
C PRO A 367 -7.14 -25.23 12.93
N PHE A 368 -7.32 -24.50 11.84
CA PHE A 368 -6.73 -23.16 11.62
C PHE A 368 -7.16 -22.12 12.68
N ALA A 369 -8.34 -22.27 13.26
CA ALA A 369 -8.83 -21.40 14.35
C ALA A 369 -7.90 -21.39 15.57
N LEU A 370 -7.22 -22.49 15.86
CA LEU A 370 -6.29 -22.60 16.99
C LEU A 370 -5.11 -21.62 16.86
N PHE A 371 -4.66 -21.34 15.64
CA PHE A 371 -3.59 -20.36 15.42
C PHE A 371 -3.99 -18.98 15.92
N PHE A 372 -5.19 -18.51 15.62
CA PHE A 372 -5.64 -17.16 16.04
C PHE A 372 -5.73 -17.03 17.56
N LYS A 373 -6.25 -18.07 18.25
CA LYS A 373 -6.30 -18.10 19.71
C LYS A 373 -4.89 -18.00 20.33
N LYS A 374 -3.93 -18.76 19.78
CA LYS A 374 -2.54 -18.70 20.24
C LYS A 374 -1.89 -17.36 19.92
N LEU A 375 -2.14 -16.81 18.73
CA LEU A 375 -1.61 -15.51 18.32
C LEU A 375 -2.12 -14.40 19.24
N ARG A 376 -3.43 -14.38 19.55
CA ARG A 376 -3.98 -13.38 20.47
C ARG A 376 -3.30 -13.46 21.84
N ALA A 377 -3.20 -14.65 22.42
CA ALA A 377 -2.51 -14.85 23.69
C ALA A 377 -1.02 -14.44 23.64
N ALA A 378 -0.34 -14.70 22.53
CA ALA A 378 1.04 -14.30 22.31
C ALA A 378 1.21 -12.77 22.26
N LEU A 379 0.34 -12.08 21.51
CA LEU A 379 0.37 -10.62 21.39
C LEU A 379 0.06 -9.92 22.73
N ASP A 380 -0.95 -10.41 23.45
CA ASP A 380 -1.32 -9.90 24.77
C ASP A 380 -0.20 -10.09 25.80
N ARG A 381 0.50 -11.25 25.78
CA ARG A 381 1.60 -11.56 26.69
C ARG A 381 2.76 -10.56 26.61
N VAL A 382 3.05 -10.04 25.44
CA VAL A 382 4.17 -9.11 25.23
C VAL A 382 3.74 -7.66 25.06
N ASP A 383 2.45 -7.37 25.23
CA ASP A 383 1.87 -6.05 24.99
C ASP A 383 2.30 -5.46 23.64
N PHE A 384 2.11 -6.26 22.57
CA PHE A 384 2.67 -6.02 21.26
C PHE A 384 2.28 -4.68 20.64
N THR A 385 1.12 -4.14 21.02
CA THR A 385 0.62 -2.84 20.53
C THR A 385 1.47 -1.65 20.97
N HIS A 386 2.20 -1.78 22.07
CA HIS A 386 3.11 -0.76 22.61
C HIS A 386 4.57 -0.99 22.23
N LEU A 387 4.85 -1.92 21.32
CA LEU A 387 6.20 -2.14 20.83
C LEU A 387 6.42 -1.40 19.50
N TYR A 388 7.64 -0.96 19.26
CA TYR A 388 8.05 -0.20 18.07
C TYR A 388 9.09 -0.99 17.27
N ARG A 389 8.91 -1.05 15.95
CA ARG A 389 9.97 -1.53 15.06
C ARG A 389 10.83 -0.35 14.64
N ARG A 390 11.95 -0.14 15.31
CA ARG A 390 12.90 0.89 14.90
C ARG A 390 13.56 0.53 13.59
N ALA A 391 13.65 1.48 12.68
CA ALA A 391 14.33 1.35 11.40
C ALA A 391 15.15 2.62 11.15
N PRO A 392 16.42 2.67 11.62
CA PRO A 392 17.24 3.87 11.53
C PRO A 392 17.59 4.26 10.09
N VAL A 393 17.42 3.36 9.14
CA VAL A 393 17.64 3.63 7.72
C VAL A 393 16.29 3.78 7.02
N ARG A 394 16.13 4.86 6.25
CA ARG A 394 14.96 5.13 5.40
C ARG A 394 15.37 5.02 3.93
N LEU A 395 14.80 4.07 3.22
CA LEU A 395 14.91 3.97 1.76
C LEU A 395 13.73 4.69 1.13
N LEU A 396 13.94 5.92 0.75
CA LEU A 396 12.91 6.81 0.22
C LEU A 396 12.81 6.68 -1.30
N VAL A 397 11.64 6.25 -1.77
CA VAL A 397 11.28 6.24 -3.19
C VAL A 397 10.25 7.35 -3.43
N PRO A 398 10.64 8.49 -4.02
CA PRO A 398 9.74 9.60 -4.29
C PRO A 398 8.56 9.18 -5.18
N ARG A 399 7.41 9.82 -4.99
CA ARG A 399 6.21 9.47 -5.76
C ARG A 399 6.41 9.67 -7.27
N ASN A 400 7.21 10.65 -7.69
CA ASN A 400 7.51 10.87 -9.10
C ASN A 400 8.26 9.70 -9.77
N GLU A 401 9.11 8.97 -9.04
CA GLU A 401 9.76 7.75 -9.55
C GLU A 401 8.70 6.67 -9.85
N ARG A 402 7.69 6.54 -9.00
CA ARG A 402 6.58 5.60 -9.22
C ARG A 402 5.68 6.03 -10.39
N ARG A 403 5.42 7.33 -10.55
CA ARG A 403 4.68 7.87 -11.71
C ARG A 403 5.43 7.60 -13.00
N LEU A 404 6.75 7.80 -13.00
CA LEU A 404 7.62 7.51 -14.14
C LEU A 404 7.58 6.02 -14.49
N ALA A 405 7.73 5.13 -13.51
CA ALA A 405 7.62 3.69 -13.73
C ALA A 405 6.26 3.28 -14.32
N ARG A 406 5.18 3.93 -13.87
CA ARG A 406 3.84 3.64 -14.37
C ARG A 406 3.65 4.06 -15.83
N VAL A 407 4.17 5.22 -16.26
CA VAL A 407 4.04 5.67 -17.65
C VAL A 407 4.96 4.91 -18.61
N MET A 408 6.08 4.41 -18.12
CA MET A 408 7.04 3.61 -18.91
C MET A 408 6.76 2.11 -18.87
N HIS A 409 5.65 1.66 -18.28
CA HIS A 409 5.30 0.23 -18.23
C HIS A 409 5.08 -0.34 -19.64
N ALA A 410 5.78 -1.43 -19.97
CA ALA A 410 5.89 -1.94 -21.35
C ALA A 410 4.74 -2.86 -21.77
N PHE A 411 3.94 -3.38 -20.83
CA PHE A 411 3.01 -4.48 -21.10
C PHE A 411 1.56 -4.04 -21.32
N GLY A 412 1.36 -2.79 -21.76
CA GLY A 412 0.05 -2.27 -22.19
C GLY A 412 -1.05 -2.47 -21.15
N PRO A 413 -2.16 -3.15 -21.50
CA PRO A 413 -3.34 -3.26 -20.63
C PRO A 413 -3.19 -4.27 -19.48
N VAL A 414 -2.06 -4.96 -19.37
CA VAL A 414 -1.79 -5.84 -18.23
C VAL A 414 -1.45 -4.94 -17.03
N SER A 415 -2.21 -5.07 -15.96
CA SER A 415 -2.01 -4.26 -14.76
C SER A 415 -0.59 -4.40 -14.21
N ALA A 416 0.07 -3.28 -13.95
CA ALA A 416 1.36 -3.25 -13.29
C ALA A 416 1.31 -3.90 -11.90
N ALA A 417 0.15 -3.89 -11.23
CA ALA A 417 -0.08 -4.56 -9.98
C ALA A 417 0.12 -6.09 -10.07
N PHE A 418 -0.26 -6.74 -11.17
CA PHE A 418 -0.02 -8.17 -11.36
C PHE A 418 1.47 -8.51 -11.40
N PHE A 419 2.28 -7.70 -12.05
CA PHE A 419 3.72 -7.87 -12.06
C PHE A 419 4.32 -7.69 -10.66
N SER A 420 3.88 -6.68 -9.94
CA SER A 420 4.33 -6.41 -8.57
C SER A 420 3.99 -7.58 -7.62
N VAL A 421 2.79 -8.15 -7.70
CA VAL A 421 2.40 -9.33 -6.91
C VAL A 421 3.24 -10.56 -7.25
N ALA A 422 3.65 -10.69 -8.51
CA ALA A 422 4.55 -11.76 -8.95
C ALA A 422 6.03 -11.53 -8.58
N GLY A 423 6.36 -10.40 -7.95
CA GLY A 423 7.72 -10.03 -7.55
C GLY A 423 8.54 -9.35 -8.65
N ALA A 424 7.93 -9.06 -9.79
CA ALA A 424 8.56 -8.25 -10.82
C ALA A 424 8.41 -6.76 -10.49
N GLY A 425 9.48 -6.00 -10.62
CA GLY A 425 9.47 -4.56 -10.46
C GLY A 425 9.64 -3.82 -11.78
N ALA A 426 10.04 -2.57 -11.65
CA ALA A 426 10.22 -1.72 -12.82
C ALA A 426 11.31 -2.24 -13.77
N ARG A 427 12.35 -2.90 -13.24
CA ARG A 427 13.42 -3.49 -14.05
C ARG A 427 12.93 -4.56 -15.04
N GLU A 428 11.92 -5.34 -14.67
CA GLU A 428 11.36 -6.39 -15.53
C GLU A 428 10.17 -5.91 -16.36
N ALA A 429 9.51 -4.83 -15.93
CA ALA A 429 8.21 -4.44 -16.47
C ALA A 429 8.20 -3.12 -17.25
N CYS A 430 9.26 -2.31 -17.17
CA CYS A 430 9.32 -1.01 -17.83
C CYS A 430 10.21 -1.02 -19.08
N LEU A 431 9.97 -0.04 -19.93
CA LEU A 431 10.81 0.24 -21.10
C LEU A 431 12.23 0.61 -20.67
N GLU A 432 13.22 0.14 -21.42
CA GLU A 432 14.64 0.44 -21.22
C GLU A 432 15.10 1.68 -22.02
N ASP A 433 14.16 2.54 -22.41
CA ASP A 433 14.45 3.76 -23.15
C ASP A 433 15.27 4.73 -22.31
N GLU A 434 16.32 5.25 -22.93
CA GLU A 434 17.23 6.22 -22.30
C GLU A 434 16.73 7.67 -22.41
N LEU A 435 15.80 7.96 -23.29
CA LEU A 435 15.18 9.29 -23.46
C LEU A 435 16.20 10.42 -23.64
N GLY A 436 17.35 10.13 -24.25
CA GLY A 436 18.45 11.07 -24.40
C GLY A 436 19.29 11.32 -23.13
N LEU A 437 19.03 10.57 -22.03
CA LEU A 437 19.81 10.67 -20.78
C LEU A 437 21.10 9.85 -20.79
N GLY A 438 21.22 8.85 -21.69
CA GLY A 438 22.33 7.90 -21.75
C GLY A 438 22.26 6.79 -20.70
N TYR A 439 21.10 6.61 -20.09
CA TYR A 439 20.79 5.52 -19.16
C TYR A 439 19.27 5.32 -19.06
N PRO A 440 18.78 4.10 -18.81
CA PRO A 440 17.35 3.83 -18.61
C PRO A 440 16.92 4.22 -17.17
N PRO A 441 16.22 5.37 -17.00
CA PRO A 441 16.07 5.98 -15.68
C PRO A 441 15.30 5.09 -14.69
N VAL A 442 14.23 4.44 -15.13
CA VAL A 442 13.38 3.61 -14.28
C VAL A 442 14.06 2.30 -13.89
N VAL A 443 14.70 1.65 -14.86
CA VAL A 443 15.37 0.36 -14.66
C VAL A 443 16.59 0.49 -13.75
N GLU A 444 17.36 1.56 -13.94
CA GLU A 444 18.52 1.85 -13.10
C GLU A 444 18.11 2.20 -11.65
N ALA A 445 17.05 3.01 -11.48
CA ALA A 445 16.51 3.33 -10.16
C ALA A 445 16.02 2.09 -9.40
N ASP A 446 15.28 1.20 -10.05
CA ASP A 446 14.82 -0.06 -9.44
C ASP A 446 16.00 -0.99 -9.09
N THR A 447 17.01 -1.06 -9.96
CA THR A 447 18.25 -1.82 -9.70
C THR A 447 18.97 -1.30 -8.45
N PHE A 448 19.09 0.01 -8.32
CA PHE A 448 19.68 0.65 -7.14
C PHE A 448 18.91 0.31 -5.86
N VAL A 449 17.57 0.43 -5.88
CA VAL A 449 16.70 0.10 -4.74
C VAL A 449 16.91 -1.33 -4.29
N ARG A 450 16.94 -2.28 -5.22
CA ARG A 450 17.11 -3.71 -4.91
C ARG A 450 18.50 -4.02 -4.38
N THR A 451 19.54 -3.46 -4.98
CA THR A 451 20.93 -3.65 -4.54
C THR A 451 21.12 -3.14 -3.13
N LEU A 452 20.61 -1.94 -2.82
CA LEU A 452 20.68 -1.34 -1.50
C LEU A 452 19.90 -2.16 -0.47
N ALA A 453 18.66 -2.53 -0.77
CA ALA A 453 17.83 -3.33 0.13
C ALA A 453 18.48 -4.68 0.44
N SER A 454 19.00 -5.37 -0.58
CA SER A 454 19.71 -6.64 -0.42
C SER A 454 20.96 -6.50 0.47
N SER A 455 21.76 -5.45 0.25
CA SER A 455 22.95 -5.19 1.07
C SER A 455 22.61 -4.90 2.55
N LEU A 456 21.53 -4.16 2.81
CA LEU A 456 21.03 -3.91 4.17
C LEU A 456 20.53 -5.19 4.83
N GLU A 457 19.73 -6.00 4.10
CA GLU A 457 19.19 -7.27 4.59
C GLU A 457 20.28 -8.28 4.94
N GLN A 458 21.27 -8.49 4.07
CA GLN A 458 22.39 -9.41 4.29
C GLN A 458 23.21 -9.05 5.54
N ARG A 459 23.28 -7.76 5.87
CA ARG A 459 24.01 -7.27 7.06
C ARG A 459 23.11 -7.15 8.29
N GLY A 460 21.82 -7.51 8.18
CA GLY A 460 20.84 -7.43 9.26
C GLY A 460 20.58 -6.01 9.74
N VAL A 461 20.76 -5.00 8.88
CA VAL A 461 20.47 -3.59 9.22
C VAL A 461 18.99 -3.34 9.17
N PRO A 462 18.36 -2.88 10.28
CA PRO A 462 16.94 -2.51 10.23
C PRO A 462 16.71 -1.28 9.35
N PHE A 463 15.85 -1.43 8.34
CA PHE A 463 15.44 -0.33 7.48
C PHE A 463 13.96 -0.38 7.16
N ALA A 464 13.42 0.74 6.70
CA ALA A 464 12.06 0.82 6.20
C ALA A 464 12.02 1.53 4.84
N TYR A 465 11.15 1.04 3.98
CA TYR A 465 10.80 1.79 2.80
C TYR A 465 9.93 2.99 3.18
N VAL A 466 10.11 4.07 2.47
CA VAL A 466 9.32 5.29 2.62
C VAL A 466 8.88 5.76 1.24
N GLY A 467 7.63 6.11 1.11
CA GLY A 467 7.06 6.66 -0.10
C GLY A 467 6.01 7.71 0.21
N GLY A 468 5.61 8.46 -0.79
CA GLY A 468 4.59 9.48 -0.64
C GLY A 468 4.91 10.76 -1.39
N GLU A 469 4.06 11.74 -1.25
CA GLU A 469 4.28 13.08 -1.77
C GLU A 469 5.35 13.80 -0.97
N ASP A 470 6.08 14.68 -1.62
CA ASP A 470 7.26 15.35 -1.08
C ASP A 470 7.04 16.02 0.27
N ARG A 471 5.84 16.56 0.51
CA ARG A 471 5.47 17.23 1.77
C ARG A 471 5.08 16.27 2.89
N ASP A 472 4.67 15.06 2.55
CA ASP A 472 4.06 14.09 3.48
C ASP A 472 4.97 12.92 3.83
N VAL A 473 6.17 12.87 3.24
CA VAL A 473 7.15 11.81 3.53
C VAL A 473 7.62 11.90 4.97
N SER A 474 7.55 10.80 5.72
CA SER A 474 8.08 10.74 7.08
C SER A 474 9.58 10.44 7.07
N LEU A 475 10.37 11.41 7.51
CA LEU A 475 11.83 11.30 7.63
C LEU A 475 12.31 11.26 9.07
N ASP A 476 11.42 11.42 10.04
CA ASP A 476 11.74 11.52 11.46
C ASP A 476 12.34 10.23 12.00
N GLY A 477 13.26 10.36 12.95
CA GLY A 477 13.94 9.23 13.60
C GLY A 477 14.91 8.46 12.70
N ALA A 478 15.21 8.96 11.49
CA ALA A 478 16.22 8.37 10.62
C ALA A 478 17.64 8.81 11.03
N SER A 479 18.55 7.84 11.11
CA SER A 479 19.99 8.12 11.16
C SER A 479 20.59 8.23 9.77
N TRP A 480 20.00 7.52 8.79
CA TRP A 480 20.41 7.53 7.40
C TRP A 480 19.19 7.52 6.47
N ILE A 481 19.12 8.48 5.56
CA ILE A 481 18.12 8.55 4.50
C ILE A 481 18.83 8.31 3.17
N VAL A 482 18.40 7.29 2.43
CA VAL A 482 18.80 7.07 1.03
C VAL A 482 17.61 7.41 0.16
N CYS A 483 17.71 8.49 -0.60
CA CYS A 483 16.65 8.96 -1.48
C CYS A 483 16.94 8.57 -2.92
N VAL A 484 16.00 7.86 -3.54
CA VAL A 484 16.09 7.46 -4.94
C VAL A 484 15.93 8.69 -5.84
N SER A 485 16.81 8.80 -6.83
CA SER A 485 16.78 9.83 -7.86
C SER A 485 17.27 9.24 -9.18
N SER A 486 16.38 9.16 -10.15
CA SER A 486 16.71 8.83 -11.55
C SER A 486 17.20 10.05 -12.36
N GLY A 487 17.61 11.12 -11.68
CA GLY A 487 18.11 12.36 -12.27
C GLY A 487 17.26 13.60 -11.97
N GLY A 488 16.11 13.43 -11.32
CA GLY A 488 15.23 14.53 -10.93
C GLY A 488 14.81 14.44 -9.46
N LEU A 489 14.68 15.60 -8.81
CA LEU A 489 14.17 15.71 -7.46
C LEU A 489 13.41 17.04 -7.33
N SER A 490 12.28 17.05 -6.62
CA SER A 490 11.54 18.28 -6.43
C SER A 490 12.26 19.22 -5.43
N PRO A 491 12.15 20.56 -5.59
CA PRO A 491 12.70 21.50 -4.64
C PRO A 491 12.19 21.29 -3.21
N THR A 492 10.90 20.95 -3.07
CA THR A 492 10.29 20.69 -1.76
C THR A 492 10.91 19.51 -1.05
N LEU A 493 11.14 18.41 -1.76
CA LEU A 493 11.76 17.22 -1.18
C LEU A 493 13.23 17.47 -0.86
N PHE A 494 13.95 18.15 -1.76
CA PHE A 494 15.34 18.51 -1.51
C PHE A 494 15.51 19.35 -0.23
N GLU A 495 14.69 20.38 -0.03
CA GLU A 495 14.74 21.21 1.19
C GLU A 495 14.47 20.39 2.46
N ARG A 496 13.58 19.42 2.40
CA ARG A 496 13.34 18.51 3.53
C ARG A 496 14.54 17.61 3.82
N LEU A 497 15.17 17.05 2.77
CA LEU A 497 16.39 16.24 2.91
C LEU A 497 17.54 17.09 3.47
N ALA A 498 17.71 18.33 2.97
CA ALA A 498 18.70 19.25 3.47
C ALA A 498 18.44 19.62 4.95
N GLY A 499 17.18 19.86 5.32
CA GLY A 499 16.80 20.08 6.71
C GLY A 499 17.12 18.88 7.62
N SER A 500 16.91 17.66 7.13
CA SER A 500 17.30 16.43 7.86
C SER A 500 18.84 16.34 8.00
N ALA A 501 19.58 16.69 6.95
CA ALA A 501 21.06 16.73 7.01
C ALA A 501 21.56 17.80 8.01
N ASP A 502 20.95 18.99 8.04
CA ASP A 502 21.23 20.04 9.02
C ASP A 502 20.97 19.58 10.46
N ALA A 503 19.98 18.71 10.66
CA ALA A 503 19.67 18.09 11.95
C ALA A 503 20.61 16.93 12.32
N GLY A 504 21.54 16.54 11.43
CA GLY A 504 22.55 15.50 11.70
C GLY A 504 22.27 14.14 11.07
N THR A 505 21.21 13.99 10.29
CA THR A 505 20.90 12.77 9.55
C THR A 505 21.82 12.63 8.34
N LEU A 506 22.38 11.43 8.13
CA LEU A 506 23.13 11.12 6.91
C LEU A 506 22.15 11.09 5.73
N VAL A 507 22.46 11.78 4.64
CA VAL A 507 21.63 11.79 3.41
C VAL A 507 22.46 11.36 2.21
N THR A 508 21.96 10.35 1.49
CA THR A 508 22.52 9.84 0.24
C THR A 508 21.47 9.94 -0.85
N LEU A 509 21.84 10.34 -2.04
CA LEU A 509 21.02 10.35 -3.24
C LEU A 509 21.52 9.25 -4.20
N GLY A 510 20.64 8.66 -4.98
CA GLY A 510 21.09 7.66 -5.96
C GLY A 510 19.95 7.06 -6.79
N PRO A 511 20.26 6.43 -7.94
CA PRO A 511 21.61 6.22 -8.50
C PRO A 511 22.23 7.44 -9.20
N ARG A 512 21.45 8.51 -9.45
CA ARG A 512 21.90 9.69 -10.21
C ARG A 512 21.80 10.96 -9.38
N SER A 513 22.72 11.87 -9.64
CA SER A 513 22.62 13.24 -9.12
C SER A 513 21.36 13.89 -9.68
N PRO A 514 20.53 14.53 -8.83
CA PRO A 514 19.32 15.23 -9.30
C PRO A 514 19.71 16.53 -10.03
N SER A 515 20.08 16.39 -11.28
CA SER A 515 20.41 17.51 -12.18
C SER A 515 19.21 17.98 -13.02
N LEU A 516 18.14 17.14 -13.06
CA LEU A 516 16.91 17.45 -13.78
C LEU A 516 15.86 17.94 -12.79
N GLY A 517 15.37 19.14 -12.97
CA GLY A 517 14.22 19.68 -12.25
C GLY A 517 12.93 18.96 -12.60
N GLY A 518 11.90 19.08 -11.75
CA GLY A 518 10.56 18.54 -12.04
C GLY A 518 9.96 19.04 -13.36
N ALA A 519 10.58 20.07 -13.95
CA ALA A 519 10.28 20.64 -15.25
C ALA A 519 11.56 20.99 -16.03
N ARG A 520 12.59 20.13 -16.03
CA ARG A 520 13.83 20.28 -16.81
C ARG A 520 14.87 21.28 -16.31
N ARG A 521 14.74 21.83 -15.14
CA ARG A 521 15.79 22.69 -14.59
C ARG A 521 16.70 21.90 -13.69
N SER A 522 17.99 22.18 -13.73
CA SER A 522 18.88 21.74 -12.66
C SER A 522 18.29 22.23 -11.34
N LEU A 523 17.98 21.31 -10.42
CA LEU A 523 17.44 21.64 -9.10
C LEU A 523 18.52 21.92 -8.09
N LEU A 524 19.75 21.44 -8.34
CA LEU A 524 20.84 21.53 -7.42
C LEU A 524 21.98 22.31 -8.05
N GLU A 525 22.21 23.51 -7.54
CA GLU A 525 23.47 24.19 -7.70
C GLU A 525 24.56 23.46 -6.89
N PRO A 526 25.85 23.59 -7.24
CA PRO A 526 26.94 22.93 -6.51
C PRO A 526 26.93 23.16 -4.99
N HIS A 527 26.49 24.33 -4.55
CA HIS A 527 26.37 24.65 -3.12
C HIS A 527 25.28 23.85 -2.38
N ASP A 528 24.22 23.43 -3.06
CA ASP A 528 23.15 22.63 -2.47
C ASP A 528 23.66 21.24 -2.09
N LEU A 529 24.51 20.63 -2.93
CA LEU A 529 25.17 19.36 -2.61
C LEU A 529 26.17 19.52 -1.46
N GLU A 530 26.85 20.67 -1.35
CA GLU A 530 27.70 20.98 -0.21
C GLU A 530 26.91 21.02 1.10
N ARG A 531 25.68 21.53 1.08
CA ARG A 531 24.80 21.50 2.24
C ARG A 531 24.52 20.08 2.73
N LEU A 532 24.32 19.13 1.82
CA LEU A 532 24.18 17.70 2.18
C LEU A 532 25.47 17.07 2.70
N ARG A 533 26.65 17.58 2.28
CA ARG A 533 27.97 17.09 2.69
C ARG A 533 28.42 17.64 4.04
N SER A 534 27.93 18.81 4.43
CA SER A 534 28.54 19.68 5.44
C SER A 534 28.70 19.07 6.82
N ARG A 535 27.95 18.03 7.18
CA ARG A 535 28.04 17.38 8.49
C ARG A 535 28.70 16.00 8.50
N HIS A 536 28.96 15.44 7.33
CA HIS A 536 29.51 14.10 7.21
C HIS A 536 30.72 14.08 6.26
N ALA A 537 31.82 14.72 6.69
CA ALA A 537 33.05 14.74 5.91
C ALA A 537 33.48 13.33 5.47
N GLY A 538 33.77 13.15 4.18
CA GLY A 538 34.12 11.87 3.59
C GLY A 538 32.93 10.95 3.28
N HIS A 539 31.69 11.43 3.36
CA HIS A 539 30.52 10.69 2.87
C HIS A 539 30.23 11.03 1.41
N GLU A 540 29.95 10.00 0.61
CA GLU A 540 29.53 10.17 -0.77
C GLU A 540 28.04 10.50 -0.80
N VAL A 541 27.72 11.74 -1.20
CA VAL A 541 26.33 12.24 -1.24
C VAL A 541 25.54 11.61 -2.39
N VAL A 542 26.20 11.27 -3.51
CA VAL A 542 25.59 10.61 -4.67
C VAL A 542 26.20 9.23 -4.83
N LEU A 543 25.41 8.19 -4.69
CA LEU A 543 25.82 6.79 -4.76
C LEU A 543 25.26 6.16 -6.05
N GLY A 544 26.13 5.62 -6.89
CA GLY A 544 25.73 4.90 -8.11
C GLY A 544 25.08 3.54 -7.83
N ALA A 545 24.53 2.92 -8.87
CA ALA A 545 23.87 1.62 -8.77
C ALA A 545 24.84 0.41 -8.72
N ASP A 546 26.14 0.66 -8.83
CA ASP A 546 27.16 -0.42 -8.80
C ASP A 546 27.14 -1.17 -7.46
N PRO A 547 26.99 -2.52 -7.48
CA PRO A 547 26.84 -3.29 -6.25
C PRO A 547 27.99 -3.12 -5.25
N SER A 548 29.25 -3.05 -5.73
CA SER A 548 30.41 -2.93 -4.84
C SER A 548 30.45 -1.57 -4.14
N SER A 549 30.08 -0.51 -4.82
CA SER A 549 29.95 0.84 -4.25
C SER A 549 28.83 0.89 -3.22
N VAL A 550 27.69 0.27 -3.50
CA VAL A 550 26.58 0.18 -2.55
C VAL A 550 26.96 -0.61 -1.29
N GLU A 551 27.62 -1.76 -1.44
CA GLU A 551 28.10 -2.56 -0.31
C GLU A 551 29.11 -1.80 0.56
N ALA A 552 30.04 -1.08 -0.05
CA ALA A 552 31.01 -0.26 0.65
C ALA A 552 30.34 0.89 1.41
N ALA A 553 29.35 1.55 0.79
CA ALA A 553 28.57 2.62 1.42
C ALA A 553 27.77 2.11 2.63
N VAL A 554 27.11 0.94 2.51
CA VAL A 554 26.39 0.31 3.62
C VAL A 554 27.35 -0.05 4.77
N ALA A 555 28.49 -0.68 4.48
CA ALA A 555 29.48 -1.01 5.50
C ALA A 555 30.02 0.24 6.23
N SER A 556 30.31 1.31 5.47
CA SER A 556 30.72 2.61 6.02
C SER A 556 29.66 3.22 6.92
N ALA A 557 28.38 3.22 6.47
CA ALA A 557 27.27 3.77 7.25
C ALA A 557 27.04 3.00 8.57
N ILE A 558 27.12 1.68 8.57
CA ILE A 558 27.00 0.85 9.77
C ILE A 558 28.03 1.29 10.83
N THR A 559 29.28 1.40 10.42
CA THR A 559 30.38 1.78 11.34
C THR A 559 30.25 3.21 11.83
N ARG A 560 29.96 4.14 10.91
CA ARG A 560 29.92 5.58 11.20
C ARG A 560 28.74 6.00 12.07
N LEU A 561 27.59 5.37 11.86
CA LEU A 561 26.35 5.66 12.58
C LEU A 561 26.09 4.70 13.74
N GLU A 562 27.02 3.79 13.99
CA GLU A 562 26.91 2.75 15.03
C GLU A 562 25.57 2.01 14.94
N LEU A 563 25.16 1.65 13.71
CA LEU A 563 23.89 1.00 13.49
C LEU A 563 23.87 -0.40 14.12
N GLY A 564 22.90 -0.66 14.95
CA GLY A 564 22.62 -2.01 15.45
C GLY A 564 22.24 -2.95 14.31
N THR A 565 22.77 -4.17 14.33
CA THR A 565 22.50 -5.18 13.31
C THR A 565 21.99 -6.48 13.94
N TYR A 566 21.10 -7.15 13.23
CA TYR A 566 20.53 -8.46 13.60
C TYR A 566 20.86 -9.48 12.51
N ALA A 567 22.15 -9.60 12.18
CA ALA A 567 22.61 -10.47 11.12
C ALA A 567 22.31 -11.94 11.42
N CYS A 568 21.89 -12.67 10.40
CA CYS A 568 21.61 -14.09 10.46
C CYS A 568 22.63 -14.89 9.63
N ASP A 569 22.95 -16.06 10.12
CA ASP A 569 23.68 -17.09 9.39
C ASP A 569 22.83 -18.36 9.38
N PRO A 570 22.36 -18.82 8.21
CA PRO A 570 22.59 -18.28 6.87
C PRO A 570 21.79 -16.98 6.58
N ASP A 571 22.29 -16.19 5.65
CA ASP A 571 21.79 -14.85 5.27
C ASP A 571 20.42 -14.83 4.60
N PHE A 572 19.89 -15.98 4.21
CA PHE A 572 18.51 -16.11 3.71
C PHE A 572 17.44 -16.20 4.82
N VAL A 573 17.86 -16.22 6.08
CA VAL A 573 16.98 -16.02 7.24
C VAL A 573 17.01 -14.54 7.61
N HIS A 574 15.83 -13.94 7.78
CA HIS A 574 15.72 -12.53 8.09
C HIS A 574 15.24 -12.32 9.52
N ALA A 575 15.84 -11.36 10.22
CA ALA A 575 15.48 -10.98 11.56
C ALA A 575 14.85 -9.59 11.60
N THR A 576 13.79 -9.43 12.40
CA THR A 576 13.27 -8.11 12.79
C THR A 576 13.05 -8.06 14.28
N VAL A 577 13.28 -6.90 14.88
CA VAL A 577 13.15 -6.70 16.33
C VAL A 577 12.15 -5.60 16.62
N HIS A 578 11.31 -5.84 17.63
CA HIS A 578 10.42 -4.86 18.22
C HIS A 578 10.92 -4.52 19.62
N GLU A 579 11.01 -3.23 19.89
CA GLU A 579 11.55 -2.64 21.11
C GLU A 579 10.44 -1.93 21.90
N ASP A 580 10.63 -1.81 23.19
CA ASP A 580 9.81 -0.93 24.04
C ASP A 580 10.25 0.55 23.89
N GLU A 581 9.55 1.45 24.57
CA GLU A 581 9.86 2.89 24.55
C GLU A 581 11.29 3.23 25.00
N ALA A 582 11.87 2.41 25.88
CA ALA A 582 13.25 2.57 26.34
C ALA A 582 14.29 2.03 25.33
N GLY A 583 13.85 1.46 24.20
CA GLY A 583 14.73 0.88 23.19
C GLY A 583 15.25 -0.52 23.53
N LYS A 584 14.64 -1.18 24.53
CA LYS A 584 14.99 -2.57 24.87
C LYS A 584 14.28 -3.52 23.90
N ALA A 585 15.04 -4.42 23.27
CA ALA A 585 14.51 -5.48 22.42
C ALA A 585 13.58 -6.41 23.22
N ARG A 586 12.35 -6.60 22.77
CA ARG A 586 11.32 -7.38 23.45
C ARG A 586 10.84 -8.57 22.64
N VAL A 587 10.69 -8.39 21.33
CA VAL A 587 10.23 -9.45 20.44
C VAL A 587 11.12 -9.51 19.21
N LEU A 588 11.61 -10.71 18.93
CA LEU A 588 12.37 -11.05 17.73
C LEU A 588 11.50 -11.91 16.81
N PHE A 589 11.39 -11.51 15.56
CA PHE A 589 10.87 -12.38 14.51
C PHE A 589 12.01 -12.92 13.65
N LEU A 590 11.95 -14.22 13.35
CA LEU A 590 12.85 -14.87 12.41
C LEU A 590 12.05 -15.45 11.28
N ILE A 591 12.39 -15.07 10.05
CA ILE A 591 11.62 -15.36 8.85
C ILE A 591 12.48 -16.18 7.89
N ASN A 592 11.99 -17.36 7.53
CA ASN A 592 12.56 -18.17 6.45
C ASN A 592 11.53 -18.31 5.33
N GLY A 593 11.66 -17.53 4.27
CA GLY A 593 10.80 -17.60 3.08
C GLY A 593 11.18 -18.69 2.08
N THR A 594 12.30 -19.38 2.30
CA THR A 594 12.85 -20.35 1.36
C THR A 594 12.32 -21.78 1.57
N GLU A 595 12.66 -22.67 0.64
CA GLU A 595 12.38 -24.13 0.76
C GLU A 595 13.43 -24.87 1.61
N ARG A 596 14.37 -24.17 2.24
CA ARG A 596 15.49 -24.76 2.98
C ARG A 596 15.16 -24.89 4.46
N ASP A 597 15.41 -26.05 5.04
CA ASP A 597 15.44 -26.28 6.49
C ASP A 597 16.85 -25.94 6.98
N THR A 598 16.98 -25.12 8.02
CA THR A 598 18.29 -24.66 8.49
C THR A 598 18.34 -24.48 10.00
N ASN A 599 19.54 -24.61 10.57
CA ASN A 599 19.86 -24.06 11.87
C ASN A 599 20.35 -22.62 11.66
N ALA A 600 19.64 -21.65 12.17
CA ALA A 600 20.00 -20.25 12.04
C ALA A 600 20.68 -19.77 13.34
N ARG A 601 21.75 -19.02 13.15
CA ARG A 601 22.40 -18.23 14.20
C ARG A 601 22.09 -16.76 13.98
N VAL A 602 21.57 -16.10 14.99
CA VAL A 602 21.13 -14.70 14.91
C VAL A 602 21.82 -13.88 15.99
N SER A 603 22.45 -12.78 15.60
CA SER A 603 22.96 -11.80 16.56
C SER A 603 21.79 -11.00 17.15
N VAL A 604 21.65 -11.01 18.48
CA VAL A 604 20.61 -10.24 19.21
C VAL A 604 21.21 -9.17 20.12
N GLY A 605 22.54 -9.04 20.09
CA GLY A 605 23.25 -8.08 20.93
C GLY A 605 23.31 -8.49 22.41
N PRO A 606 23.90 -7.64 23.25
CA PRO A 606 24.00 -7.87 24.69
C PRO A 606 22.64 -7.62 25.37
N GLY A 607 22.39 -8.35 26.45
CA GLY A 607 21.22 -8.14 27.30
C GLY A 607 20.30 -9.35 27.40
N PRO A 608 19.70 -9.86 26.33
CA PRO A 608 18.89 -11.07 26.39
C PRO A 608 19.70 -12.30 26.80
N THR A 609 19.14 -13.10 27.71
CA THR A 609 19.77 -14.39 28.18
C THR A 609 19.01 -15.60 27.65
N GLU A 610 17.76 -15.41 27.27
CA GLU A 610 16.90 -16.45 26.69
C GLU A 610 15.90 -15.86 25.68
N ALA A 611 15.39 -16.71 24.81
CA ALA A 611 14.32 -16.40 23.87
C ALA A 611 13.21 -17.45 24.00
N PHE A 612 11.98 -17.01 24.22
CA PHE A 612 10.81 -17.87 24.37
C PHE A 612 9.90 -17.78 23.13
N ASP A 613 9.67 -18.92 22.45
CA ASP A 613 8.74 -18.97 21.32
C ASP A 613 7.31 -18.85 21.79
N LEU A 614 6.69 -17.74 21.45
CA LEU A 614 5.36 -17.37 21.90
C LEU A 614 4.24 -18.26 21.36
N LEU A 615 4.45 -18.90 20.21
CA LEU A 615 3.45 -19.77 19.56
C LEU A 615 3.68 -21.25 19.83
N LYS A 616 4.92 -21.67 20.09
CA LYS A 616 5.28 -23.08 20.31
C LYS A 616 5.57 -23.42 21.77
N GLY A 617 5.86 -22.41 22.60
CA GLY A 617 6.18 -22.62 24.03
C GLY A 617 7.57 -23.20 24.29
N GLU A 618 8.50 -23.06 23.34
CA GLU A 618 9.88 -23.53 23.44
C GLU A 618 10.78 -22.40 23.93
N THR A 619 11.77 -22.72 24.81
CA THR A 619 12.78 -21.75 25.27
C THR A 619 14.15 -22.09 24.69
N PHE A 620 14.87 -21.07 24.26
CA PHE A 620 16.21 -21.17 23.68
C PHE A 620 17.18 -20.29 24.47
N PRO A 621 18.37 -20.77 24.82
CA PRO A 621 19.38 -19.92 25.47
C PRO A 621 19.99 -18.94 24.47
N VAL A 622 20.27 -17.74 24.94
CA VAL A 622 21.10 -16.76 24.23
C VAL A 622 22.50 -16.84 24.83
N ARG A 623 23.51 -17.06 23.99
CA ARG A 623 24.91 -17.18 24.41
C ARG A 623 25.76 -16.21 23.61
N ASP A 624 26.61 -15.46 24.30
CA ASP A 624 27.50 -14.46 23.67
C ASP A 624 26.76 -13.50 22.71
N GLY A 625 25.52 -13.08 23.09
CA GLY A 625 24.69 -12.20 22.28
C GLY A 625 24.13 -12.85 21.02
N ALA A 626 24.16 -14.18 20.90
CA ALA A 626 23.62 -14.92 19.76
C ALA A 626 22.62 -15.99 20.19
N LEU A 627 21.61 -16.17 19.37
CA LEU A 627 20.56 -17.19 19.46
C LEU A 627 20.75 -18.21 18.34
N GLU A 628 20.68 -19.50 18.67
CA GLU A 628 20.73 -20.58 17.67
C GLU A 628 19.45 -21.43 17.74
N LEU A 629 18.77 -21.62 16.62
CA LEU A 629 17.61 -22.47 16.54
C LEU A 629 17.33 -22.96 15.12
N ARG A 630 16.62 -24.09 15.04
CA ARG A 630 16.16 -24.64 13.75
C ARG A 630 14.95 -23.89 13.24
N ILE A 631 15.00 -23.46 11.97
CA ILE A 631 13.89 -22.80 11.27
C ILE A 631 13.51 -23.62 10.04
N LYS A 632 12.27 -24.08 10.02
CA LYS A 632 11.72 -24.85 8.90
C LYS A 632 11.48 -23.97 7.67
N PRO A 633 11.37 -24.59 6.47
CA PRO A 633 10.96 -23.88 5.25
C PRO A 633 9.65 -23.10 5.43
N LYS A 634 9.57 -21.90 4.83
CA LYS A 634 8.35 -21.09 4.77
C LYS A 634 7.71 -20.87 6.14
N THR A 635 8.50 -20.60 7.15
CA THR A 635 8.00 -20.36 8.51
C THR A 635 8.55 -19.08 9.11
N VAL A 636 7.76 -18.54 10.04
CA VAL A 636 8.13 -17.42 10.89
C VAL A 636 8.11 -17.87 12.35
N ARG A 637 9.12 -17.49 13.11
CA ARG A 637 9.18 -17.67 14.58
C ARG A 637 8.97 -16.32 15.23
N MET A 638 8.16 -16.28 16.28
CA MET A 638 7.92 -15.09 17.10
C MET A 638 8.41 -15.37 18.51
N LEU A 639 9.48 -14.70 18.91
CA LEU A 639 10.25 -15.00 20.12
C LEU A 639 10.23 -13.79 21.07
N ALA A 640 9.80 -13.98 22.31
CA ALA A 640 10.00 -12.99 23.36
C ALA A 640 11.45 -13.08 23.88
N LEU A 641 12.13 -11.95 23.99
CA LEU A 641 13.49 -11.83 24.52
C LEU A 641 13.46 -11.48 26.02
N GLY A 642 14.14 -12.28 26.83
CA GLY A 642 14.20 -12.17 28.28
C GLY A 642 15.56 -11.75 28.84
#